data_0a0b43aca8a2b168ffc59c9a4ba2e976
#
_entry.id   0a0b43aca8a2b168ffc59c9a4ba2e976
#
_cell.length_a   1.000
_cell.length_b   1.000
_cell.length_c   1.000
_cell.angle_alpha   90.00
_cell.angle_beta   90.00
_cell.angle_gamma   90.00
#
_symmetry.space_group_name_H-M   'P 1'
#
loop_
_entity.id
_entity.type
_entity.pdbx_description
1 polymer ?
#
loop_
_entity_poly.entity_id
_entity_poly.type
_entity_poly.pdbx_seq_one_letter_code
_entity_poly.pdbx_strand_id
1 'polypeptide(L)'
;MNRTRLCLWLSLVAVACSKVGADPVAPPAPPVYTIRAGFAAEAPETRSRLDFEETQARVLWTGGDAFKMYKMSSSGYSQTTFTTQDDGVTTATFSTTKPLAEDDSYTSIYPAALYGVSRKNDDIMLRIPVPPTQEAVPGGVQEGLNFAAARSSSQDDNLQFLNLMSYVRFRLRGAAVSSLKSVTFDAGKTVAGDAALYFQDGEVHFGYTSNFGTTTYERSTTVTLSGAFEEGQDYCIAMVPASLTDGFSLTFSDGEGRFIEKRSSKALTLTRSRIVDFGTIDLGDTWGGDDQVIQYVAQTKGRKKNVIALLADGYTSDELDLFEERAKTAVDYLFSVEPYKSYKEYFTVYICRTVSNESGAGVIDENDKTIIITPVDNRFGSRWPAESYNSMTADAAKVQSYLKVAIPEVVSKELTYQDIPTALLINDTRYGGICHIYGNGWNYCQVPFQRAGGTIRWSFPKYQAVNEQDNSQGYRETTDAERDEMGRMVGDWKNTFIHEFGGHAYGRLTDEYWSGTTTVSAQVAIAGHSYTVPHALNVSGFYDSAPWKEDLLDHLDEWTARNPDYGRIGLWHGAYKSLYYRWRSEKISCMIDNRPYYSTWQRILIVRWIMEKAGETFDMDDFIAKDVTVDPIRPVVPATASAEERSRILQKARSQALLVPEMPMLPPPVIHLEEEF
;
A
#
# COMPACT_ATOMS: atom_id res chain seq x y z
N MET A 1 -40.37 28.14 -42.62
CA MET A 1 -41.50 29.07 -42.76
C MET A 1 -41.12 30.42 -42.17
N ASN A 2 -41.10 31.41 -43.06
CA ASN A 2 -40.81 32.83 -42.86
C ASN A 2 -41.62 33.47 -41.71
N ARG A 3 -41.03 34.44 -41.05
CA ARG A 3 -41.64 35.80 -40.90
C ARG A 3 -40.63 36.83 -40.39
N THR A 4 -40.18 37.61 -41.32
CA THR A 4 -39.59 38.94 -41.27
C THR A 4 -40.59 39.92 -40.63
N ARG A 5 -40.18 40.84 -39.74
CA ARG A 5 -40.85 42.12 -39.50
C ARG A 5 -39.84 43.24 -39.31
N LEU A 6 -39.92 44.09 -40.21
CA LEU A 6 -39.54 45.44 -40.53
C LEU A 6 -39.78 46.40 -39.35
N CYS A 7 -38.80 47.22 -38.96
CA CYS A 7 -38.97 48.34 -38.05
C CYS A 7 -38.73 49.68 -38.78
N LEU A 8 -39.72 50.55 -38.58
CA LEU A 8 -39.83 51.89 -39.10
C LEU A 8 -38.83 52.87 -38.46
N TRP A 9 -38.28 53.70 -39.26
CA TRP A 9 -37.53 54.92 -38.84
C TRP A 9 -38.52 56.03 -38.44
N LEU A 10 -38.29 56.68 -37.30
CA LEU A 10 -38.82 58.00 -36.97
C LEU A 10 -37.63 58.94 -36.64
N SER A 11 -37.44 59.87 -37.53
CA SER A 11 -36.49 60.98 -37.34
C SER A 11 -37.17 62.08 -36.51
N LEU A 12 -36.61 62.41 -35.34
CA LEU A 12 -36.96 63.62 -34.62
C LEU A 12 -35.74 64.51 -34.61
N VAL A 13 -35.91 65.66 -35.27
CA VAL A 13 -34.97 66.79 -35.20
C VAL A 13 -35.25 67.53 -33.89
N ALA A 14 -34.29 67.58 -33.02
CA ALA A 14 -34.31 68.48 -31.86
C ALA A 14 -33.13 69.47 -31.91
N VAL A 15 -33.53 70.67 -31.84
CA VAL A 15 -32.71 71.94 -31.91
C VAL A 15 -31.71 72.00 -30.74
N ALA A 16 -30.43 72.28 -31.07
CA ALA A 16 -29.36 72.47 -30.14
C ALA A 16 -29.54 73.69 -29.29
N CYS A 17 -29.58 73.56 -27.96
CA CYS A 17 -29.19 74.62 -27.04
C CYS A 17 -27.81 74.26 -26.48
N SER A 18 -26.79 74.93 -26.87
CA SER A 18 -25.45 74.84 -26.33
C SER A 18 -25.43 75.38 -24.88
N LYS A 19 -25.38 74.43 -23.93
CA LYS A 19 -24.78 74.64 -22.60
C LYS A 19 -23.38 74.09 -22.62
N VAL A 20 -22.42 74.97 -22.39
CA VAL A 20 -21.04 74.56 -22.04
C VAL A 20 -21.14 73.78 -20.75
N GLY A 21 -21.21 72.44 -20.88
CA GLY A 21 -21.04 71.54 -19.77
C GLY A 21 -19.56 71.28 -19.57
N ALA A 22 -19.06 71.56 -18.39
CA ALA A 22 -17.75 71.04 -17.98
C ALA A 22 -17.70 69.53 -18.23
N ASP A 23 -16.61 69.07 -18.88
CA ASP A 23 -16.35 67.63 -19.01
C ASP A 23 -16.47 67.01 -17.64
N PRO A 24 -17.13 65.81 -17.52
CA PRO A 24 -17.20 65.11 -16.26
C PRO A 24 -15.74 64.78 -15.88
N VAL A 25 -15.26 65.38 -14.79
CA VAL A 25 -13.97 65.04 -14.20
C VAL A 25 -14.04 63.56 -13.92
N ALA A 26 -13.21 62.77 -14.63
CA ALA A 26 -13.08 61.35 -14.38
C ALA A 26 -12.85 61.16 -12.86
N PRO A 27 -13.55 60.23 -12.21
CA PRO A 27 -13.31 59.97 -10.79
C PRO A 27 -11.82 59.73 -10.57
N PRO A 28 -11.22 60.27 -9.50
CA PRO A 28 -9.81 60.05 -9.23
C PRO A 28 -9.52 58.55 -9.21
N ALA A 29 -8.43 58.12 -9.85
CA ALA A 29 -8.00 56.74 -9.84
C ALA A 29 -7.90 56.26 -8.37
N PRO A 30 -8.35 55.03 -8.05
CA PRO A 30 -8.26 54.54 -6.70
C PRO A 30 -6.81 54.57 -6.21
N PRO A 31 -6.57 54.88 -4.94
CA PRO A 31 -5.22 54.91 -4.38
C PRO A 31 -4.54 53.57 -4.59
N VAL A 32 -3.26 53.58 -4.98
CA VAL A 32 -2.44 52.40 -5.15
C VAL A 32 -1.50 52.32 -3.95
N TYR A 33 -1.52 51.21 -3.26
CA TYR A 33 -0.63 50.86 -2.14
C TYR A 33 0.49 49.98 -2.68
N THR A 34 1.74 50.27 -2.32
CA THR A 34 2.91 49.53 -2.80
C THR A 34 3.73 48.98 -1.64
N ILE A 35 4.35 47.82 -1.87
CA ILE A 35 5.33 47.21 -0.96
C ILE A 35 6.42 46.55 -1.79
N ARG A 36 7.67 46.64 -1.32
CA ARG A 36 8.76 45.88 -1.94
C ARG A 36 8.83 44.49 -1.34
N ALA A 37 9.13 43.51 -2.15
CA ALA A 37 9.29 42.13 -1.69
C ALA A 37 10.50 41.44 -2.32
N GLY A 38 11.26 40.74 -1.50
CA GLY A 38 12.39 39.92 -1.89
C GLY A 38 12.40 38.61 -1.08
N PHE A 39 13.37 37.74 -1.33
CA PHE A 39 13.58 36.55 -0.55
C PHE A 39 14.70 36.77 0.45
N ALA A 40 14.53 36.23 1.68
CA ALA A 40 15.54 36.33 2.72
C ALA A 40 16.81 35.54 2.33
N ALA A 41 17.96 36.09 2.68
CA ALA A 41 19.28 35.53 2.34
C ALA A 41 19.68 34.27 3.12
N GLU A 42 18.73 33.49 3.61
CA GLU A 42 18.99 32.28 4.45
C GLU A 42 19.48 31.05 3.69
N ALA A 43 19.50 31.09 2.36
CA ALA A 43 19.87 29.89 1.57
C ALA A 43 20.31 30.28 0.15
N PRO A 44 20.96 29.38 -0.58
CA PRO A 44 21.19 29.56 -2.00
C PRO A 44 19.88 29.88 -2.70
N GLU A 45 19.90 30.92 -3.47
CA GLU A 45 18.78 31.64 -4.06
C GLU A 45 17.93 30.69 -4.95
N THR A 46 16.60 30.61 -4.70
CA THR A 46 15.62 29.91 -5.53
C THR A 46 14.69 30.92 -6.20
N ARG A 47 14.20 30.66 -7.41
CA ARG A 47 13.38 31.57 -8.23
C ARG A 47 11.88 31.24 -8.18
N SER A 48 11.03 32.19 -8.51
CA SER A 48 9.71 31.92 -9.07
C SER A 48 9.83 31.09 -10.38
N ARG A 49 10.90 31.32 -11.14
CA ARG A 49 11.54 30.38 -12.08
C ARG A 49 12.89 29.99 -11.48
N LEU A 50 13.09 28.69 -11.18
CA LEU A 50 14.39 28.19 -10.75
C LEU A 50 15.35 28.23 -11.95
N ASP A 51 16.34 29.10 -11.90
CA ASP A 51 17.46 29.15 -12.84
C ASP A 51 18.69 28.62 -12.14
N PHE A 52 19.12 27.44 -12.55
CA PHE A 52 20.23 26.74 -11.93
C PHE A 52 21.54 27.25 -12.53
N GLU A 53 22.26 28.11 -11.82
CA GLU A 53 23.70 28.27 -12.00
C GLU A 53 24.40 27.18 -11.20
N GLU A 54 25.58 26.71 -11.62
CA GLU A 54 26.27 25.46 -11.23
C GLU A 54 26.19 25.04 -9.73
N THR A 55 26.02 25.98 -8.80
CA THR A 55 25.94 25.72 -7.35
C THR A 55 24.87 26.49 -6.58
N GLN A 56 24.16 27.41 -7.22
CA GLN A 56 23.16 28.27 -6.55
C GLN A 56 21.95 28.49 -7.46
N ALA A 57 20.76 28.43 -6.90
CA ALA A 57 19.53 28.83 -7.57
C ALA A 57 19.09 30.20 -7.04
N ARG A 58 18.85 31.19 -7.93
CA ARG A 58 18.34 32.51 -7.56
C ARG A 58 16.83 32.54 -7.72
N VAL A 59 16.09 33.16 -6.81
CA VAL A 59 14.69 33.51 -7.00
C VAL A 59 14.59 34.87 -7.72
N LEU A 60 13.98 34.89 -8.88
CA LEU A 60 13.61 36.13 -9.55
C LEU A 60 12.10 36.24 -9.64
N TRP A 61 11.59 37.41 -9.33
CA TRP A 61 10.19 37.72 -9.55
C TRP A 61 9.93 37.86 -11.06
N THR A 62 8.74 37.42 -11.47
CA THR A 62 8.28 37.48 -12.86
C THR A 62 7.08 38.38 -12.96
N GLY A 63 6.96 39.13 -14.07
CA GLY A 63 5.81 40.03 -14.30
C GLY A 63 4.49 39.24 -14.24
N GLY A 64 3.59 39.69 -13.35
CA GLY A 64 2.35 38.95 -13.04
C GLY A 64 2.39 38.16 -11.75
N ASP A 65 3.54 37.94 -11.14
CA ASP A 65 3.63 37.31 -9.83
C ASP A 65 2.75 38.01 -8.79
N ALA A 66 2.15 37.24 -7.90
CA ALA A 66 1.27 37.74 -6.87
C ALA A 66 1.43 36.98 -5.56
N PHE A 67 1.32 37.70 -4.45
CA PHE A 67 1.21 37.10 -3.12
C PHE A 67 -0.08 37.52 -2.40
N LYS A 68 -0.51 36.79 -1.39
CA LYS A 68 -1.61 37.16 -0.51
C LYS A 68 -1.12 37.45 0.90
N MET A 69 -1.65 38.52 1.46
CA MET A 69 -1.44 38.96 2.82
C MET A 69 -2.71 38.70 3.61
N TYR A 70 -2.59 37.95 4.69
CA TYR A 70 -3.71 37.52 5.55
C TYR A 70 -3.60 38.13 6.93
N LYS A 71 -4.77 38.51 7.49
CA LYS A 71 -4.92 39.00 8.85
C LYS A 71 -6.04 38.24 9.57
N MET A 72 -5.80 37.78 10.79
CA MET A 72 -6.84 37.20 11.65
C MET A 72 -7.60 38.30 12.37
N SER A 73 -8.89 38.09 12.57
CA SER A 73 -9.74 38.98 13.39
C SER A 73 -10.63 38.10 14.32
N SER A 74 -11.30 38.75 15.27
CA SER A 74 -12.23 38.05 16.18
C SER A 74 -13.38 37.35 15.44
N SER A 75 -13.80 37.88 14.29
CA SER A 75 -14.95 37.41 13.51
C SER A 75 -14.55 36.57 12.28
N GLY A 76 -13.25 36.31 12.05
CA GLY A 76 -12.77 35.58 10.87
C GLY A 76 -11.41 36.04 10.42
N TYR A 77 -11.21 36.15 9.10
CA TYR A 77 -9.96 36.67 8.54
C TYR A 77 -10.23 37.61 7.34
N SER A 78 -9.27 38.50 7.07
CA SER A 78 -9.24 39.27 5.85
C SER A 78 -8.02 38.91 5.00
N GLN A 79 -8.10 39.14 3.69
CA GLN A 79 -7.00 38.89 2.76
C GLN A 79 -6.91 40.02 1.73
N THR A 80 -5.69 40.34 1.33
CA THR A 80 -5.38 41.31 0.27
C THR A 80 -4.33 40.70 -0.67
N THR A 81 -4.55 40.81 -1.97
CA THR A 81 -3.63 40.33 -3.00
C THR A 81 -2.79 41.51 -3.50
N PHE A 82 -1.48 41.30 -3.60
CA PHE A 82 -0.51 42.19 -4.19
C PHE A 82 0.04 41.57 -5.46
N THR A 83 0.22 42.37 -6.52
CA THR A 83 0.75 41.93 -7.82
C THR A 83 1.92 42.79 -8.24
N THR A 84 2.86 42.22 -9.01
CA THR A 84 3.98 42.96 -9.60
C THR A 84 3.94 42.90 -11.11
N GLN A 85 4.57 43.96 -11.76
CA GLN A 85 4.87 43.95 -13.17
C GLN A 85 6.40 43.88 -13.41
N ASP A 86 7.17 43.86 -12.32
CA ASP A 86 8.63 43.74 -12.40
C ASP A 86 9.00 42.34 -12.85
N ASP A 87 9.98 42.17 -13.72
CA ASP A 87 10.40 40.94 -14.32
C ASP A 87 11.91 40.74 -14.22
N GLY A 88 12.33 39.51 -13.90
CA GLY A 88 13.73 39.13 -13.83
C GLY A 88 14.52 39.76 -12.66
N VAL A 89 13.86 40.20 -11.59
CA VAL A 89 14.49 40.93 -10.46
C VAL A 89 14.41 40.14 -9.17
N THR A 90 15.42 40.29 -8.30
CA THR A 90 15.45 39.63 -6.97
C THR A 90 14.55 40.34 -5.94
N THR A 91 14.28 41.62 -6.13
CA THR A 91 13.36 42.41 -5.32
C THR A 91 12.43 43.18 -6.25
N ALA A 92 11.13 42.96 -6.11
CA ALA A 92 10.10 43.57 -6.93
C ALA A 92 9.20 44.53 -6.12
N THR A 93 8.57 45.48 -6.80
CA THR A 93 7.53 46.34 -6.25
C THR A 93 6.17 45.72 -6.55
N PHE A 94 5.45 45.38 -5.51
CA PHE A 94 4.09 44.85 -5.58
C PHE A 94 3.07 45.95 -5.24
N SER A 95 1.91 45.88 -5.86
CA SER A 95 0.86 46.86 -5.70
C SER A 95 -0.51 46.28 -5.49
N THR A 96 -1.37 47.01 -4.78
CA THR A 96 -2.80 46.71 -4.59
C THR A 96 -3.62 48.00 -4.53
N THR A 97 -4.90 47.92 -4.88
CA THR A 97 -5.86 49.01 -4.70
C THR A 97 -6.66 48.87 -3.38
N LYS A 98 -6.44 47.82 -2.63
CA LYS A 98 -7.14 47.55 -1.37
C LYS A 98 -6.31 48.03 -0.18
N PRO A 99 -6.79 49.00 0.62
CA PRO A 99 -6.04 49.49 1.77
C PRO A 99 -5.81 48.40 2.79
N LEU A 100 -4.63 48.37 3.40
CA LEU A 100 -4.35 47.58 4.57
C LEU A 100 -4.93 48.26 5.83
N ALA A 101 -5.53 47.52 6.71
CA ALA A 101 -5.84 48.01 8.04
C ALA A 101 -4.53 48.11 8.85
N GLU A 102 -4.44 49.09 9.75
CA GLU A 102 -3.31 49.17 10.68
C GLU A 102 -3.29 47.90 11.54
N ASP A 103 -2.17 47.19 11.51
CA ASP A 103 -1.93 45.98 12.31
C ASP A 103 -0.45 45.65 12.38
N ASP A 104 -0.04 45.02 13.47
CA ASP A 104 1.33 44.63 13.74
C ASP A 104 1.66 43.22 13.23
N SER A 105 0.70 42.53 12.60
CA SER A 105 0.88 41.12 12.31
C SER A 105 0.06 40.64 11.13
N TYR A 106 0.72 40.48 10.00
CA TYR A 106 0.20 39.87 8.78
C TYR A 106 1.01 38.63 8.42
N THR A 107 0.34 37.59 7.91
CA THR A 107 0.96 36.42 7.27
C THR A 107 0.82 36.53 5.77
N SER A 108 1.94 36.69 5.06
CA SER A 108 2.00 36.72 3.61
C SER A 108 2.43 35.39 3.05
N ILE A 109 1.81 34.95 1.95
CA ILE A 109 2.12 33.70 1.26
C ILE A 109 2.21 33.91 -0.26
N TYR A 110 3.23 33.35 -0.86
CA TYR A 110 3.43 33.24 -2.30
C TYR A 110 3.40 31.75 -2.69
N PRO A 111 2.84 31.38 -3.85
CA PRO A 111 2.05 32.20 -4.77
C PRO A 111 0.67 32.56 -4.22
N ALA A 112 0.02 33.56 -4.83
CA ALA A 112 -1.33 33.98 -4.43
C ALA A 112 -2.39 32.97 -4.90
N ALA A 113 -2.71 32.01 -4.08
CA ALA A 113 -3.78 31.05 -4.34
C ALA A 113 -4.89 31.15 -3.26
N LEU A 114 -5.95 30.38 -3.39
CA LEU A 114 -6.94 30.20 -2.33
C LEU A 114 -6.49 29.05 -1.41
N TYR A 115 -6.09 29.40 -0.21
CA TYR A 115 -5.67 28.44 0.81
C TYR A 115 -6.76 28.23 1.84
N GLY A 116 -6.83 27.01 2.40
CA GLY A 116 -7.65 26.77 3.58
C GLY A 116 -7.12 27.58 4.75
N VAL A 117 -8.00 28.27 5.47
CA VAL A 117 -7.65 29.13 6.60
C VAL A 117 -8.22 28.55 7.87
N SER A 118 -7.40 28.46 8.90
CA SER A 118 -7.80 28.10 10.26
C SER A 118 -7.06 28.94 11.29
N ARG A 119 -7.32 28.74 12.57
CA ARG A 119 -6.73 29.50 13.67
C ARG A 119 -5.75 28.62 14.44
N LYS A 120 -4.60 29.17 14.76
CA LYS A 120 -3.58 28.59 15.65
C LYS A 120 -3.11 29.66 16.64
N ASN A 121 -3.37 29.46 17.94
CA ASN A 121 -2.97 30.41 18.99
C ASN A 121 -3.36 31.88 18.69
N ASP A 122 -4.61 32.08 18.25
CA ASP A 122 -5.16 33.37 17.83
C ASP A 122 -4.54 34.00 16.58
N ASP A 123 -3.72 33.27 15.85
CA ASP A 123 -3.11 33.68 14.59
C ASP A 123 -3.58 32.84 13.39
N ILE A 124 -3.16 33.23 12.19
CA ILE A 124 -3.45 32.53 10.95
C ILE A 124 -2.67 31.20 10.89
N MET A 125 -3.38 30.15 10.54
CA MET A 125 -2.79 28.91 10.02
C MET A 125 -3.35 28.65 8.62
N LEU A 126 -2.47 28.52 7.62
CA LEU A 126 -2.84 28.24 6.24
C LEU A 126 -2.60 26.77 5.92
N ARG A 127 -3.53 26.17 5.19
CA ARG A 127 -3.37 24.85 4.59
C ARG A 127 -2.76 24.99 3.21
N ILE A 128 -1.57 24.45 3.03
CA ILE A 128 -0.79 24.51 1.80
C ILE A 128 -0.85 23.12 1.13
N PRO A 129 -1.53 22.96 -0.01
CA PRO A 129 -1.65 21.68 -0.69
C PRO A 129 -0.38 21.40 -1.49
N VAL A 130 0.43 20.44 -1.01
CA VAL A 130 1.61 19.95 -1.73
C VAL A 130 1.23 18.67 -2.49
N PRO A 131 1.12 18.70 -3.82
CA PRO A 131 0.64 17.55 -4.59
C PRO A 131 1.63 16.39 -4.56
N PRO A 132 1.16 15.16 -4.34
CA PRO A 132 1.99 13.96 -4.44
C PRO A 132 2.32 13.57 -5.89
N THR A 133 1.65 14.16 -6.87
CA THR A 133 1.99 14.05 -8.30
C THR A 133 2.28 15.45 -8.84
N GLN A 134 3.43 15.60 -9.44
CA GLN A 134 3.95 16.87 -10.00
C GLN A 134 4.30 16.67 -11.46
N GLU A 135 4.26 17.76 -12.24
CA GLU A 135 4.68 17.74 -13.63
C GLU A 135 6.21 17.77 -13.73
N ALA A 136 6.77 16.97 -14.63
CA ALA A 136 8.17 16.97 -14.96
C ALA A 136 8.48 18.20 -15.84
N VAL A 137 9.20 19.19 -15.27
CA VAL A 137 9.56 20.43 -15.97
C VAL A 137 11.07 20.45 -16.18
N PRO A 138 11.56 20.44 -17.45
CA PRO A 138 12.98 20.55 -17.75
C PRO A 138 13.56 21.86 -17.21
N GLY A 139 14.67 21.77 -16.47
CA GLY A 139 15.36 22.91 -15.87
C GLY A 139 14.62 23.58 -14.72
N GLY A 140 13.57 22.95 -14.14
CA GLY A 140 12.77 23.61 -13.12
C GLY A 140 11.94 22.69 -12.23
N VAL A 141 10.96 23.31 -11.61
CA VAL A 141 9.91 22.68 -10.81
C VAL A 141 8.56 23.10 -11.39
N GLN A 142 7.53 22.31 -11.21
CA GLN A 142 6.18 22.67 -11.63
C GLN A 142 5.79 24.04 -11.07
N GLU A 143 5.16 24.85 -11.91
CA GLU A 143 4.68 26.19 -11.52
C GLU A 143 3.76 26.11 -10.29
N GLY A 144 3.92 27.09 -9.39
CA GLY A 144 3.12 27.17 -8.16
C GLY A 144 3.61 26.30 -6.99
N LEU A 145 4.72 25.56 -7.12
CA LEU A 145 5.27 24.73 -6.05
C LEU A 145 6.44 25.36 -5.28
N ASN A 146 6.78 26.61 -5.55
CA ASN A 146 7.78 27.34 -4.78
C ASN A 146 7.15 28.17 -3.67
N PHE A 147 6.44 27.52 -2.76
CA PHE A 147 5.78 28.18 -1.64
C PHE A 147 6.78 28.98 -0.78
N ALA A 148 6.42 30.24 -0.49
CA ALA A 148 7.20 31.07 0.40
C ALA A 148 6.30 31.95 1.28
N ALA A 149 6.73 32.22 2.50
CA ALA A 149 5.95 32.99 3.46
C ALA A 149 6.78 34.12 4.10
N ALA A 150 6.11 35.18 4.46
CA ALA A 150 6.68 36.30 5.21
C ALA A 150 5.75 36.69 6.35
N ARG A 151 6.33 37.17 7.45
CA ARG A 151 5.63 37.86 8.53
C ARG A 151 5.90 39.34 8.39
N SER A 152 4.88 40.18 8.52
CA SER A 152 5.01 41.62 8.36
C SER A 152 3.99 42.38 9.23
N SER A 153 4.17 43.70 9.30
CA SER A 153 3.21 44.65 9.83
C SER A 153 2.70 45.58 8.71
N SER A 154 1.71 46.40 9.01
CA SER A 154 1.25 47.45 8.07
C SER A 154 2.25 48.56 7.83
N GLN A 155 3.29 48.61 8.66
CA GLN A 155 4.37 49.64 8.57
C GLN A 155 5.57 49.15 7.76
N ASP A 156 5.61 47.86 7.38
CA ASP A 156 6.71 47.32 6.62
C ASP A 156 6.57 47.71 5.14
N ASP A 157 7.62 48.24 4.59
CA ASP A 157 7.74 48.62 3.17
C ASP A 157 8.59 47.61 2.35
N ASN A 158 9.20 46.63 3.05
CA ASN A 158 10.07 45.63 2.44
C ASN A 158 9.86 44.25 3.07
N LEU A 159 9.13 43.37 2.39
CA LEU A 159 8.89 41.99 2.80
C LEU A 159 10.06 41.08 2.47
N GLN A 160 10.40 40.20 3.40
CA GLN A 160 11.39 39.13 3.20
C GLN A 160 10.71 37.78 3.26
N PHE A 161 10.51 37.19 2.09
CA PHE A 161 9.91 35.86 2.01
C PHE A 161 10.92 34.76 2.36
N LEU A 162 10.50 33.82 3.18
CA LEU A 162 11.20 32.58 3.51
C LEU A 162 10.65 31.44 2.62
N ASN A 163 11.49 30.80 1.83
CA ASN A 163 11.08 29.64 1.05
C ASN A 163 10.71 28.48 2.01
N LEU A 164 9.59 27.80 1.75
CA LEU A 164 9.05 26.76 2.61
C LEU A 164 9.47 25.35 2.19
N MET A 165 9.70 25.14 0.89
CA MET A 165 9.91 23.84 0.31
C MET A 165 11.37 23.36 0.45
N SER A 166 11.54 22.07 0.38
CA SER A 166 12.81 21.39 0.08
C SER A 166 12.73 20.76 -1.31
N TYR A 167 13.86 20.72 -2.00
CA TYR A 167 13.92 20.22 -3.37
C TYR A 167 14.96 19.13 -3.51
N VAL A 168 14.65 18.11 -4.32
CA VAL A 168 15.62 17.15 -4.84
C VAL A 168 15.80 17.40 -6.32
N ARG A 169 17.05 17.62 -6.74
CA ARG A 169 17.44 17.83 -8.14
C ARG A 169 18.21 16.63 -8.66
N PHE A 170 17.97 16.25 -9.89
CA PHE A 170 18.69 15.19 -10.59
C PHE A 170 18.72 15.43 -12.11
N ARG A 171 19.70 14.84 -12.78
CA ARG A 171 19.77 14.69 -14.24
C ARG A 171 19.70 13.22 -14.59
N LEU A 172 19.26 12.93 -15.82
CA LEU A 172 19.14 11.57 -16.30
C LEU A 172 20.07 11.33 -17.49
N ARG A 173 20.61 10.11 -17.57
CA ARG A 173 21.41 9.65 -18.69
C ARG A 173 21.06 8.19 -19.04
N GLY A 174 21.17 7.85 -20.33
CA GLY A 174 20.98 6.51 -20.85
C GLY A 174 19.77 6.40 -21.78
N ALA A 175 19.76 5.42 -22.66
CA ALA A 175 18.75 5.26 -23.71
C ALA A 175 17.32 5.07 -23.16
N ALA A 176 17.18 4.51 -21.93
CA ALA A 176 15.90 4.34 -21.26
C ALA A 176 15.18 5.68 -20.96
N VAL A 177 15.89 6.81 -20.90
CA VAL A 177 15.31 8.14 -20.65
C VAL A 177 14.27 8.53 -21.69
N SER A 178 14.48 8.17 -22.95
CA SER A 178 13.60 8.53 -24.07
C SER A 178 12.17 7.97 -23.95
N SER A 179 11.98 6.89 -23.22
CA SER A 179 10.67 6.27 -22.98
C SER A 179 10.18 6.43 -21.55
N LEU A 180 10.93 7.13 -20.69
CA LEU A 180 10.53 7.38 -19.30
C LEU A 180 9.24 8.23 -19.23
N LYS A 181 8.32 7.85 -18.36
CA LYS A 181 7.03 8.53 -18.13
C LYS A 181 6.88 9.09 -16.73
N SER A 182 7.57 8.49 -15.75
CA SER A 182 7.51 8.99 -14.38
C SER A 182 8.77 8.67 -13.58
N VAL A 183 9.03 9.53 -12.60
CA VAL A 183 10.05 9.34 -11.57
C VAL A 183 9.38 9.53 -10.22
N THR A 184 9.34 8.47 -9.41
CA THR A 184 8.76 8.49 -8.07
C THR A 184 9.87 8.50 -7.03
N PHE A 185 9.90 9.53 -6.19
CA PHE A 185 10.72 9.59 -4.99
C PHE A 185 9.93 9.02 -3.82
N ASP A 186 10.43 7.99 -3.15
CA ASP A 186 9.87 7.47 -1.91
C ASP A 186 10.79 7.84 -0.74
N ALA A 187 10.24 8.64 0.15
CA ALA A 187 10.91 9.15 1.34
C ALA A 187 10.77 8.22 2.56
N GLY A 188 9.87 7.22 2.53
CA GLY A 188 9.49 6.44 3.71
C GLY A 188 8.88 7.28 4.85
N LYS A 189 8.76 8.59 4.66
CA LYS A 189 8.17 9.59 5.58
C LYS A 189 7.27 10.51 4.79
N THR A 190 6.25 11.09 5.44
CA THR A 190 5.35 12.03 4.76
C THR A 190 6.10 13.25 4.24
N VAL A 191 6.04 13.48 2.93
CA VAL A 191 6.72 14.60 2.22
C VAL A 191 5.79 15.35 1.28
N ALA A 192 4.55 14.89 1.09
CA ALA A 192 3.53 15.56 0.29
C ALA A 192 2.16 15.42 0.96
N GLY A 193 1.16 16.17 0.48
CA GLY A 193 -0.17 16.27 1.08
C GLY A 193 -0.43 17.67 1.62
N ASP A 194 -1.56 17.87 2.31
CA ASP A 194 -1.90 19.15 2.91
C ASP A 194 -1.01 19.45 4.11
N ALA A 195 -0.12 20.43 3.99
CA ALA A 195 0.75 20.91 5.05
C ALA A 195 0.18 22.18 5.72
N ALA A 196 0.48 22.35 7.01
CA ALA A 196 0.15 23.57 7.77
C ALA A 196 1.29 24.58 7.72
N LEU A 197 0.97 25.83 7.43
CA LEU A 197 1.85 26.97 7.57
C LEU A 197 1.33 27.89 8.67
N TYR A 198 2.14 28.20 9.64
CA TYR A 198 1.86 29.23 10.65
C TYR A 198 3.16 29.84 11.19
N PHE A 199 3.06 30.99 11.82
CA PHE A 199 4.17 31.62 12.57
C PHE A 199 3.94 31.46 14.06
N GLN A 200 4.98 31.14 14.79
CA GLN A 200 4.98 31.07 16.25
C GLN A 200 6.32 31.58 16.78
N ASP A 201 6.29 32.51 17.76
CA ASP A 201 7.48 33.12 18.35
C ASP A 201 8.45 33.73 17.33
N GLY A 202 7.92 34.26 16.22
CA GLY A 202 8.70 34.84 15.11
C GLY A 202 9.22 33.82 14.09
N GLU A 203 9.12 32.51 14.39
CA GLU A 203 9.60 31.45 13.53
C GLU A 203 8.48 30.90 12.61
N VAL A 204 8.86 30.51 11.39
CA VAL A 204 7.95 29.87 10.45
C VAL A 204 7.90 28.37 10.70
N HIS A 205 6.70 27.87 10.87
CA HIS A 205 6.42 26.44 10.95
C HIS A 205 5.72 25.97 9.68
N PHE A 206 6.30 24.95 9.03
CA PHE A 206 5.74 24.33 7.85
C PHE A 206 5.86 22.80 7.96
N GLY A 207 4.73 22.11 8.03
CA GLY A 207 4.67 20.66 8.25
C GLY A 207 3.24 20.15 8.36
N TYR A 208 3.06 18.97 8.93
CA TYR A 208 1.76 18.31 8.99
C TYR A 208 1.07 18.52 10.35
N THR A 209 -0.27 18.70 10.30
CA THR A 209 -1.16 18.79 11.47
C THR A 209 -2.47 18.09 11.18
N SER A 210 -3.12 17.57 12.21
CA SER A 210 -4.40 16.83 12.10
C SER A 210 -5.65 17.73 11.99
N ASN A 211 -5.52 19.06 11.99
CA ASN A 211 -6.62 19.97 12.27
C ASN A 211 -7.31 20.58 11.03
N PHE A 212 -7.22 19.99 9.85
CA PHE A 212 -7.96 20.47 8.68
C PHE A 212 -9.22 19.64 8.46
N GLY A 213 -10.39 20.29 8.48
CA GLY A 213 -11.69 19.62 8.32
C GLY A 213 -11.97 19.05 6.92
N THR A 214 -11.20 19.45 5.90
CA THR A 214 -11.24 18.91 4.53
C THR A 214 -9.84 18.86 3.96
N THR A 215 -9.49 17.79 3.28
CA THR A 215 -8.19 17.62 2.63
C THR A 215 -8.29 17.84 1.11
N THR A 216 -7.27 18.48 0.52
CA THR A 216 -7.10 18.55 -0.93
C THR A 216 -6.26 17.38 -1.42
N TYR A 217 -5.17 17.09 -0.72
CA TYR A 217 -4.32 15.93 -0.95
C TYR A 217 -4.11 15.17 0.35
N GLU A 218 -4.29 13.86 0.31
CA GLU A 218 -3.91 12.99 1.40
C GLU A 218 -2.40 13.00 1.60
N ARG A 219 -1.96 12.66 2.82
CA ARG A 219 -0.54 12.55 3.13
C ARG A 219 0.10 11.44 2.32
N SER A 220 1.25 11.72 1.73
CA SER A 220 2.01 10.76 0.94
C SER A 220 3.47 10.72 1.35
N THR A 221 4.02 9.52 1.42
CA THR A 221 5.46 9.29 1.56
C THR A 221 6.17 9.38 0.22
N THR A 222 5.43 9.41 -0.88
CA THR A 222 5.95 9.46 -2.23
C THR A 222 5.58 10.74 -2.95
N VAL A 223 6.49 11.21 -3.82
CA VAL A 223 6.19 12.24 -4.81
C VAL A 223 6.60 11.73 -6.18
N THR A 224 5.68 11.82 -7.14
CA THR A 224 5.89 11.36 -8.51
C THR A 224 5.95 12.55 -9.46
N LEU A 225 7.06 12.72 -10.18
CA LEU A 225 7.11 13.53 -11.39
C LEU A 225 6.56 12.72 -12.57
N SER A 226 5.62 13.30 -13.31
CA SER A 226 5.01 12.67 -14.48
C SER A 226 5.17 13.56 -15.70
N GLY A 227 5.55 12.99 -16.85
CA GLY A 227 5.73 13.74 -18.10
C GLY A 227 6.73 13.09 -19.03
N ALA A 228 7.27 13.90 -19.94
CA ALA A 228 8.38 13.51 -20.79
C ALA A 228 9.71 13.95 -20.14
N PHE A 229 10.71 13.09 -20.27
CA PHE A 229 12.03 13.36 -19.74
C PHE A 229 13.05 13.42 -20.87
N GLU A 230 14.02 14.30 -20.75
CA GLU A 230 15.10 14.52 -21.72
C GLU A 230 16.45 14.25 -21.06
N GLU A 231 17.34 13.58 -21.77
CA GLU A 231 18.68 13.31 -21.29
C GLU A 231 19.46 14.62 -21.05
N GLY A 232 20.16 14.68 -19.92
CA GLY A 232 21.02 15.81 -19.55
C GLY A 232 20.29 17.03 -19.00
N GLN A 233 18.95 17.04 -18.97
CA GLN A 233 18.17 18.11 -18.34
C GLN A 233 18.07 17.93 -16.83
N ASP A 234 18.04 19.04 -16.09
CA ASP A 234 17.74 19.05 -14.66
C ASP A 234 16.24 18.90 -14.43
N TYR A 235 15.87 18.08 -13.44
CA TYR A 235 14.50 17.94 -12.94
C TYR A 235 14.49 18.13 -11.43
N CYS A 236 13.45 18.77 -10.91
CA CYS A 236 13.31 19.01 -9.48
C CYS A 236 11.98 18.48 -8.94
N ILE A 237 12.05 17.79 -7.80
CA ILE A 237 10.91 17.38 -6.98
C ILE A 237 10.78 18.34 -5.81
N ALA A 238 9.62 18.98 -5.63
CA ALA A 238 9.31 19.83 -4.50
C ALA A 238 8.63 19.03 -3.38
N MET A 239 9.12 19.14 -2.15
CA MET A 239 8.64 18.36 -1.01
C MET A 239 8.55 19.21 0.25
N VAL A 240 7.70 18.78 1.20
CA VAL A 240 7.73 19.29 2.56
C VAL A 240 9.01 18.81 3.25
N PRO A 241 9.71 19.69 3.99
CA PRO A 241 10.93 19.32 4.73
C PRO A 241 10.73 18.12 5.65
N ALA A 242 11.68 17.18 5.65
CA ALA A 242 11.62 15.95 6.46
C ALA A 242 13.03 15.37 6.71
N SER A 243 13.18 14.59 7.79
CA SER A 243 14.40 13.83 8.05
C SER A 243 14.17 12.36 7.71
N LEU A 244 14.86 11.86 6.69
CA LEU A 244 14.78 10.50 6.18
C LEU A 244 15.90 9.68 6.82
N THR A 245 15.63 9.05 7.95
CA THR A 245 16.63 8.30 8.73
C THR A 245 16.98 6.96 8.11
N ASP A 246 16.03 6.37 7.38
CA ASP A 246 16.11 5.02 6.84
C ASP A 246 16.44 4.99 5.34
N GLY A 247 16.86 6.16 4.80
CA GLY A 247 17.17 6.33 3.39
C GLY A 247 15.95 6.69 2.54
N PHE A 248 16.05 6.46 1.24
CA PHE A 248 15.03 6.82 0.25
C PHE A 248 15.21 5.97 -1.03
N SER A 249 14.22 5.99 -1.92
CA SER A 249 14.38 5.42 -3.27
C SER A 249 13.84 6.33 -4.37
N LEU A 250 14.33 6.10 -5.58
CA LEU A 250 13.83 6.65 -6.83
C LEU A 250 13.41 5.51 -7.74
N THR A 251 12.14 5.50 -8.15
CA THR A 251 11.61 4.55 -9.12
C THR A 251 11.35 5.27 -10.44
N PHE A 252 12.01 4.82 -11.50
CA PHE A 252 11.87 5.31 -12.88
C PHE A 252 10.96 4.34 -13.62
N SER A 253 9.88 4.81 -14.26
CA SER A 253 8.92 3.93 -14.95
C SER A 253 8.59 4.43 -16.35
N ASP A 254 8.44 3.50 -17.30
CA ASP A 254 7.95 3.76 -18.65
C ASP A 254 6.42 3.78 -18.77
N GLY A 255 5.71 3.45 -17.69
CA GLY A 255 4.25 3.35 -17.67
C GLY A 255 3.68 2.09 -18.32
N GLU A 256 4.53 1.20 -18.85
CA GLU A 256 4.16 -0.07 -19.49
C GLU A 256 4.51 -1.31 -18.65
N GLY A 257 4.83 -1.09 -17.36
CA GLY A 257 5.18 -2.13 -16.42
C GLY A 257 6.68 -2.39 -16.28
N ARG A 258 7.53 -1.63 -17.00
CA ARG A 258 8.98 -1.68 -16.80
C ARG A 258 9.42 -0.53 -15.90
N PHE A 259 10.32 -0.81 -14.98
CA PHE A 259 10.88 0.24 -14.13
C PHE A 259 12.29 -0.12 -13.64
N ILE A 260 12.99 0.93 -13.23
CA ILE A 260 14.33 0.86 -12.62
C ILE A 260 14.20 1.51 -11.25
N GLU A 261 14.71 0.89 -10.21
CA GLU A 261 14.82 1.51 -8.89
C GLU A 261 16.27 1.76 -8.52
N LYS A 262 16.52 2.94 -7.95
CA LYS A 262 17.78 3.30 -7.32
C LYS A 262 17.49 3.63 -5.85
N ARG A 263 18.14 2.96 -4.93
CA ARG A 263 17.95 3.13 -3.49
C ARG A 263 19.21 3.62 -2.80
N SER A 264 18.99 4.31 -1.69
CA SER A 264 20.05 4.71 -0.77
C SER A 264 19.59 4.44 0.66
N SER A 265 20.38 3.70 1.42
CA SER A 265 20.20 3.52 2.87
C SER A 265 20.78 4.67 3.70
N LYS A 266 21.42 5.65 3.05
CA LYS A 266 22.00 6.81 3.75
C LYS A 266 20.90 7.74 4.20
N ALA A 267 21.00 8.18 5.46
CA ALA A 267 20.11 9.22 5.97
C ALA A 267 20.20 10.49 5.13
N LEU A 268 19.06 11.11 4.85
CA LEU A 268 18.95 12.36 4.11
C LEU A 268 18.06 13.32 4.89
N THR A 269 18.50 14.58 5.02
CA THR A 269 17.66 15.64 5.59
C THR A 269 17.21 16.60 4.50
N LEU A 270 15.92 16.61 4.24
CA LEU A 270 15.25 17.59 3.39
C LEU A 270 15.00 18.85 4.20
N THR A 271 15.87 19.84 4.05
CA THR A 271 15.81 21.09 4.79
C THR A 271 15.08 22.16 3.98
N ARG A 272 14.27 22.97 4.64
CA ARG A 272 13.61 24.14 4.07
C ARG A 272 14.62 25.00 3.31
N SER A 273 14.22 25.50 2.15
CA SER A 273 15.04 26.40 1.32
C SER A 273 16.34 25.77 0.79
N ARG A 274 16.43 24.42 0.72
CA ARG A 274 17.62 23.72 0.23
C ARG A 274 17.29 22.82 -0.95
N ILE A 275 18.27 22.70 -1.84
CA ILE A 275 18.29 21.77 -2.95
C ILE A 275 19.29 20.66 -2.62
N VAL A 276 18.82 19.43 -2.61
CA VAL A 276 19.68 18.24 -2.55
C VAL A 276 19.92 17.80 -3.99
N ASP A 277 21.16 17.85 -4.42
CA ASP A 277 21.55 17.47 -5.79
C ASP A 277 22.05 16.02 -5.82
N PHE A 278 21.32 15.17 -6.54
CA PHE A 278 21.71 13.77 -6.78
C PHE A 278 22.66 13.62 -7.98
N GLY A 279 22.96 14.72 -8.69
CA GLY A 279 23.81 14.69 -9.88
C GLY A 279 23.15 13.95 -11.03
N THR A 280 23.97 13.28 -11.85
CA THR A 280 23.50 12.51 -13.00
C THR A 280 23.24 11.07 -12.61
N ILE A 281 22.00 10.61 -12.81
CA ILE A 281 21.57 9.24 -12.59
C ILE A 281 21.58 8.51 -13.92
N ASP A 282 22.35 7.44 -14.01
CA ASP A 282 22.44 6.59 -15.18
C ASP A 282 21.37 5.50 -15.12
N LEU A 283 20.49 5.47 -16.11
CA LEU A 283 19.44 4.47 -16.25
C LEU A 283 19.86 3.29 -17.16
N GLY A 284 21.06 3.35 -17.75
CA GLY A 284 21.55 2.34 -18.68
C GLY A 284 20.89 2.42 -20.05
N ASP A 285 21.24 1.45 -20.90
CA ASP A 285 20.85 1.45 -22.32
C ASP A 285 19.52 0.70 -22.59
N THR A 286 19.02 -0.04 -21.62
CA THR A 286 17.79 -0.82 -21.74
C THR A 286 16.93 -0.70 -20.49
N TRP A 287 15.60 -0.69 -20.69
CA TRP A 287 14.66 -1.02 -19.63
C TRP A 287 14.85 -2.49 -19.25
N GLY A 288 15.04 -2.75 -18.03
CA GLY A 288 15.34 -4.06 -17.53
C GLY A 288 16.65 -4.01 -16.73
N GLY A 289 16.89 -2.85 -16.13
CA GLY A 289 17.38 -2.89 -14.79
C GLY A 289 16.56 -3.98 -14.15
N ASP A 290 17.07 -4.66 -13.32
CA ASP A 290 16.68 -5.93 -12.83
C ASP A 290 15.23 -6.04 -12.31
N ASP A 291 14.55 -4.93 -11.96
CA ASP A 291 13.14 -4.94 -11.53
C ASP A 291 12.18 -5.04 -12.73
N GLN A 292 11.36 -6.08 -12.76
CA GLN A 292 10.37 -6.32 -13.80
C GLN A 292 9.04 -6.80 -13.21
N VAL A 293 7.93 -6.41 -13.84
CA VAL A 293 6.59 -6.93 -13.53
C VAL A 293 6.11 -7.80 -14.67
N ILE A 294 5.85 -9.06 -14.39
CA ILE A 294 5.39 -10.04 -15.36
C ILE A 294 3.93 -10.39 -15.05
N GLN A 295 3.03 -10.12 -15.97
CA GLN A 295 1.67 -10.67 -15.89
C GLN A 295 1.70 -12.15 -16.27
N TYR A 296 1.71 -13.02 -15.26
CA TYR A 296 1.81 -14.47 -15.47
C TYR A 296 0.45 -15.12 -15.75
N VAL A 297 -0.61 -14.62 -15.13
CA VAL A 297 -1.99 -15.04 -15.38
C VAL A 297 -2.81 -13.80 -15.72
N ALA A 298 -3.61 -13.88 -16.79
CA ALA A 298 -4.56 -12.85 -17.16
C ALA A 298 -5.98 -13.29 -16.81
N GLN A 299 -6.71 -12.43 -16.12
CA GLN A 299 -8.12 -12.63 -15.81
C GLN A 299 -8.95 -12.61 -17.11
N THR A 300 -9.84 -13.61 -17.27
CA THR A 300 -10.75 -13.72 -18.41
C THR A 300 -12.22 -13.66 -18.03
N LYS A 301 -12.55 -13.75 -16.74
CA LYS A 301 -13.91 -13.68 -16.19
C LYS A 301 -13.99 -12.65 -15.05
N GLY A 302 -15.19 -12.12 -14.84
CA GLY A 302 -15.49 -11.13 -13.82
C GLY A 302 -15.62 -9.72 -14.36
N ARG A 303 -16.39 -8.91 -13.66
CA ARG A 303 -16.67 -7.50 -14.01
C ARG A 303 -15.69 -6.52 -13.37
N LYS A 304 -14.99 -6.96 -12.33
CA LYS A 304 -13.95 -6.19 -11.64
C LYS A 304 -12.62 -6.95 -11.71
N LYS A 305 -11.54 -6.21 -11.54
CA LYS A 305 -10.20 -6.80 -11.46
C LYS A 305 -9.97 -7.45 -10.11
N ASN A 306 -9.51 -8.69 -10.15
CA ASN A 306 -9.09 -9.46 -8.99
C ASN A 306 -7.61 -9.81 -9.14
N VAL A 307 -6.76 -8.98 -8.56
CA VAL A 307 -5.32 -8.97 -8.77
C VAL A 307 -4.61 -9.51 -7.53
N ILE A 308 -3.60 -10.34 -7.75
CA ILE A 308 -2.65 -10.79 -6.73
C ILE A 308 -1.21 -10.57 -7.21
N ALA A 309 -0.27 -10.35 -6.27
CA ALA A 309 1.12 -10.09 -6.59
C ALA A 309 2.08 -10.97 -5.78
N LEU A 310 3.11 -11.51 -6.45
CA LEU A 310 4.22 -12.21 -5.83
C LEU A 310 5.50 -11.39 -6.04
N LEU A 311 6.19 -11.04 -4.97
CA LEU A 311 7.36 -10.18 -4.95
C LEU A 311 8.58 -10.96 -4.46
N ALA A 312 9.75 -10.69 -5.06
CA ALA A 312 11.03 -11.23 -4.61
C ALA A 312 11.57 -10.43 -3.40
N ASP A 313 12.08 -11.11 -2.37
CA ASP A 313 12.90 -10.45 -1.35
C ASP A 313 14.12 -11.29 -1.00
N GLY A 314 15.28 -10.65 -0.94
CA GLY A 314 16.57 -11.32 -0.75
C GLY A 314 17.08 -12.05 -2.00
N TYR A 315 16.64 -11.68 -3.21
CA TYR A 315 17.19 -12.16 -4.48
C TYR A 315 17.99 -11.04 -5.13
N THR A 316 19.27 -11.32 -5.40
CA THR A 316 20.13 -10.41 -6.19
C THR A 316 19.76 -10.49 -7.68
N SER A 317 20.32 -9.59 -8.51
CA SER A 317 20.13 -9.60 -9.97
C SER A 317 20.39 -10.97 -10.59
N ASP A 318 21.43 -11.66 -10.15
CA ASP A 318 21.82 -12.97 -10.66
C ASP A 318 20.87 -14.10 -10.21
N GLU A 319 20.03 -13.86 -9.22
CA GLU A 319 19.09 -14.83 -8.63
C GLU A 319 17.64 -14.63 -9.09
N LEU A 320 17.34 -13.61 -9.89
CA LEU A 320 15.96 -13.30 -10.31
C LEU A 320 15.32 -14.37 -11.18
N ASP A 321 16.10 -15.09 -12.00
CA ASP A 321 15.55 -16.21 -12.78
C ASP A 321 15.11 -17.35 -11.88
N LEU A 322 15.86 -17.60 -10.80
CA LEU A 322 15.48 -18.57 -9.76
C LEU A 322 14.19 -18.11 -9.02
N PHE A 323 14.09 -16.83 -8.71
CA PHE A 323 12.84 -16.30 -8.14
C PHE A 323 11.66 -16.51 -9.07
N GLU A 324 11.81 -16.18 -10.36
CA GLU A 324 10.73 -16.32 -11.35
C GLU A 324 10.27 -17.76 -11.47
N GLU A 325 11.18 -18.73 -11.53
CA GLU A 325 10.86 -20.16 -11.52
C GLU A 325 10.06 -20.57 -10.27
N ARG A 326 10.50 -20.11 -9.10
CA ARG A 326 9.83 -20.36 -7.81
C ARG A 326 8.44 -19.72 -7.77
N ALA A 327 8.31 -18.47 -8.22
CA ALA A 327 7.04 -17.76 -8.24
C ALA A 327 6.03 -18.43 -9.19
N LYS A 328 6.45 -18.83 -10.38
CA LYS A 328 5.62 -19.62 -11.31
C LYS A 328 5.18 -20.94 -10.68
N THR A 329 6.10 -21.64 -10.02
CA THR A 329 5.82 -22.90 -9.31
C THR A 329 4.78 -22.68 -8.20
N ALA A 330 4.90 -21.59 -7.42
CA ALA A 330 3.92 -21.24 -6.37
C ALA A 330 2.53 -20.99 -6.96
N VAL A 331 2.45 -20.20 -8.02
CA VAL A 331 1.18 -19.87 -8.69
C VAL A 331 0.54 -21.09 -9.31
N ASP A 332 1.31 -21.92 -10.02
CA ASP A 332 0.79 -23.15 -10.64
C ASP A 332 0.32 -24.15 -9.57
N TYR A 333 1.03 -24.22 -8.44
CA TYR A 333 0.62 -25.04 -7.33
C TYR A 333 -0.68 -24.53 -6.68
N LEU A 334 -0.82 -23.23 -6.46
CA LEU A 334 -2.07 -22.64 -5.96
C LEU A 334 -3.25 -23.00 -6.87
N PHE A 335 -3.08 -22.83 -8.17
CA PHE A 335 -4.12 -23.16 -9.16
C PHE A 335 -4.23 -24.69 -9.48
N SER A 336 -3.50 -25.51 -8.79
CA SER A 336 -3.72 -26.98 -8.79
C SER A 336 -4.65 -27.45 -7.67
N VAL A 337 -4.89 -26.59 -6.66
CA VAL A 337 -5.68 -26.89 -5.47
C VAL A 337 -7.06 -26.23 -5.55
N GLU A 338 -8.13 -26.99 -5.20
CA GLU A 338 -9.47 -26.41 -5.13
C GLU A 338 -9.63 -25.50 -3.88
N PRO A 339 -10.33 -24.37 -3.99
CA PRO A 339 -11.18 -23.96 -5.13
C PRO A 339 -10.42 -23.13 -6.19
N TYR A 340 -9.17 -22.74 -5.95
CA TYR A 340 -8.40 -21.87 -6.87
C TYR A 340 -8.30 -22.45 -8.28
N LYS A 341 -8.21 -23.78 -8.39
CA LYS A 341 -8.16 -24.49 -9.68
C LYS A 341 -9.38 -24.20 -10.56
N SER A 342 -10.58 -24.39 -10.01
CA SER A 342 -11.85 -24.21 -10.75
C SER A 342 -12.20 -22.74 -11.00
N TYR A 343 -11.54 -21.80 -10.31
CA TYR A 343 -11.81 -20.37 -10.39
C TYR A 343 -10.61 -19.54 -10.89
N LYS A 344 -9.60 -20.19 -11.47
CA LYS A 344 -8.39 -19.55 -12.00
C LYS A 344 -8.70 -18.39 -12.97
N GLU A 345 -9.73 -18.52 -13.79
CA GLU A 345 -10.13 -17.52 -14.80
C GLU A 345 -10.54 -16.15 -14.20
N TYR A 346 -10.77 -16.07 -12.90
CA TYR A 346 -11.11 -14.84 -12.19
C TYR A 346 -9.90 -14.09 -11.63
N PHE A 347 -8.66 -14.48 -11.96
CA PHE A 347 -7.45 -13.91 -11.40
C PHE A 347 -6.57 -13.26 -12.44
N THR A 348 -6.02 -12.10 -12.09
CA THR A 348 -4.78 -11.58 -12.66
C THR A 348 -3.66 -11.81 -11.67
N VAL A 349 -2.54 -12.37 -12.11
CA VAL A 349 -1.37 -12.63 -11.28
C VAL A 349 -0.15 -11.91 -11.83
N TYR A 350 0.46 -11.08 -11.00
CA TYR A 350 1.73 -10.45 -11.29
C TYR A 350 2.87 -11.13 -10.52
N ILE A 351 3.95 -11.45 -11.24
CA ILE A 351 5.24 -11.85 -10.68
C ILE A 351 6.16 -10.65 -10.79
N CYS A 352 6.56 -10.11 -9.66
CA CYS A 352 7.38 -8.92 -9.56
C CYS A 352 8.82 -9.31 -9.22
N ARG A 353 9.70 -9.27 -10.21
CA ARG A 353 11.14 -9.51 -10.07
C ARG A 353 11.76 -8.27 -9.44
N THR A 354 11.87 -8.25 -8.12
CA THR A 354 12.44 -7.13 -7.35
C THR A 354 13.84 -7.46 -6.89
N VAL A 355 14.80 -6.59 -7.22
CA VAL A 355 16.22 -6.81 -6.90
C VAL A 355 16.52 -6.43 -5.47
N SER A 356 17.23 -7.30 -4.77
CA SER A 356 17.91 -7.01 -3.50
C SER A 356 19.40 -6.80 -3.73
N ASN A 357 20.02 -5.91 -2.96
CA ASN A 357 21.47 -5.71 -3.03
C ASN A 357 22.25 -6.89 -2.46
N GLU A 358 21.63 -7.62 -1.51
CA GLU A 358 22.22 -8.81 -0.88
C GLU A 358 21.21 -9.95 -0.87
N SER A 359 21.73 -11.17 -0.95
CA SER A 359 20.95 -12.41 -0.93
C SER A 359 20.52 -12.77 0.49
N GLY A 360 19.27 -13.27 0.63
CA GLY A 360 18.76 -13.82 1.88
C GLY A 360 17.99 -12.84 2.76
N ALA A 361 17.74 -13.26 4.00
CA ALA A 361 17.05 -12.48 5.02
C ALA A 361 17.95 -12.16 6.21
N GLY A 362 17.77 -10.96 6.78
CA GLY A 362 18.50 -10.53 7.97
C GLY A 362 18.05 -11.23 9.25
N VAL A 363 18.74 -10.93 10.37
CA VAL A 363 18.39 -11.43 11.70
C VAL A 363 18.28 -10.25 12.68
N ILE A 364 17.22 -10.25 13.47
CA ILE A 364 16.96 -9.27 14.54
C ILE A 364 16.92 -9.95 15.90
N ASP A 365 17.12 -9.16 16.96
CA ASP A 365 16.91 -9.64 18.32
C ASP A 365 15.41 -9.94 18.56
N GLU A 366 15.14 -11.03 19.26
CA GLU A 366 13.74 -11.47 19.49
C GLU A 366 12.99 -10.57 20.46
N ASN A 367 13.66 -10.02 21.44
CA ASN A 367 13.07 -9.21 22.50
C ASN A 367 13.04 -7.72 22.13
N ASP A 368 14.01 -7.27 21.34
CA ASP A 368 14.08 -5.90 20.85
C ASP A 368 14.30 -5.91 19.32
N LYS A 369 13.20 -5.87 18.58
CA LYS A 369 13.17 -5.90 17.11
C LYS A 369 13.89 -4.73 16.46
N THR A 370 14.30 -3.72 17.21
CA THR A 370 15.10 -2.60 16.70
C THR A 370 16.58 -2.94 16.60
N ILE A 371 17.04 -4.00 17.29
CA ILE A 371 18.41 -4.47 17.25
C ILE A 371 18.61 -5.44 16.07
N ILE A 372 19.40 -5.04 15.10
CA ILE A 372 19.77 -5.87 13.96
C ILE A 372 21.05 -6.64 14.32
N ILE A 373 20.95 -7.98 14.39
CA ILE A 373 22.07 -8.87 14.68
C ILE A 373 22.87 -9.17 13.40
N THR A 374 22.14 -9.49 12.32
CA THR A 374 22.77 -9.71 11.01
C THR A 374 22.04 -8.84 10.00
N PRO A 375 22.64 -7.75 9.56
CA PRO A 375 22.06 -6.92 8.50
C PRO A 375 22.14 -7.64 7.16
N VAL A 376 21.09 -7.54 6.36
CA VAL A 376 21.04 -7.92 4.95
C VAL A 376 20.29 -6.81 4.21
N ASP A 377 20.88 -6.26 3.18
CA ASP A 377 20.27 -5.21 2.36
C ASP A 377 19.36 -5.84 1.28
N ASN A 378 18.27 -6.45 1.75
CA ASN A 378 17.23 -6.96 0.89
C ASN A 378 16.12 -5.91 0.63
N ARG A 379 15.34 -6.14 -0.40
CA ARG A 379 14.40 -5.16 -0.96
C ARG A 379 13.37 -4.64 0.04
N PHE A 380 12.72 -5.56 0.73
CA PHE A 380 11.60 -5.25 1.62
C PHE A 380 11.93 -5.42 3.10
N GLY A 381 13.20 -5.66 3.42
CA GLY A 381 13.66 -5.74 4.80
C GLY A 381 13.23 -7.01 5.53
N SER A 382 13.07 -8.13 4.84
CA SER A 382 12.74 -9.41 5.49
C SER A 382 13.82 -9.86 6.47
N ARG A 383 13.38 -10.19 7.70
CA ARG A 383 14.26 -10.54 8.83
C ARG A 383 13.64 -11.62 9.69
N TRP A 384 14.50 -12.45 10.26
CA TRP A 384 14.16 -13.48 11.23
C TRP A 384 14.49 -13.01 12.65
N PRO A 385 13.67 -13.34 13.65
CA PRO A 385 14.11 -13.30 15.05
C PRO A 385 15.22 -14.32 15.29
N ALA A 386 16.17 -13.99 16.17
CA ALA A 386 17.36 -14.82 16.40
C ALA A 386 17.08 -16.22 16.94
N GLU A 387 16.10 -16.33 17.82
CA GLU A 387 15.78 -17.58 18.56
C GLU A 387 14.46 -18.22 18.14
N SER A 388 13.58 -17.48 17.44
CA SER A 388 12.27 -17.94 17.00
C SER A 388 12.24 -18.14 15.49
N TYR A 389 11.82 -19.31 15.05
CA TYR A 389 11.62 -19.61 13.63
C TYR A 389 10.28 -19.11 13.10
N ASN A 390 9.49 -18.41 13.93
CA ASN A 390 8.05 -18.30 13.70
C ASN A 390 7.53 -16.87 13.53
N SER A 391 8.38 -15.87 13.32
CA SER A 391 7.91 -14.47 13.33
C SER A 391 8.74 -13.57 12.41
N MET A 392 8.89 -13.96 11.14
CA MET A 392 9.51 -13.08 10.15
C MET A 392 8.83 -11.71 10.13
N THR A 393 9.61 -10.68 9.90
CA THR A 393 9.12 -9.32 9.69
C THR A 393 9.65 -8.78 8.37
N ALA A 394 8.88 -7.89 7.73
CA ALA A 394 9.32 -7.09 6.61
C ALA A 394 8.85 -5.65 6.79
N ASP A 395 9.40 -4.73 6.01
CA ASP A 395 8.95 -3.35 5.99
C ASP A 395 7.69 -3.21 5.13
N ALA A 396 6.54 -3.22 5.79
CA ALA A 396 5.25 -3.11 5.13
C ALA A 396 5.13 -1.82 4.29
N ALA A 397 5.73 -0.70 4.74
CA ALA A 397 5.68 0.55 3.99
C ALA A 397 6.41 0.45 2.66
N LYS A 398 7.54 -0.26 2.61
CA LYS A 398 8.27 -0.54 1.36
C LYS A 398 7.44 -1.39 0.40
N VAL A 399 6.77 -2.44 0.91
CA VAL A 399 5.87 -3.27 0.09
C VAL A 399 4.72 -2.44 -0.48
N GLN A 400 4.07 -1.63 0.35
CA GLN A 400 2.97 -0.76 -0.08
C GLN A 400 3.43 0.27 -1.12
N SER A 401 4.58 0.90 -0.90
CA SER A 401 5.15 1.87 -1.85
C SER A 401 5.45 1.23 -3.19
N TYR A 402 6.01 0.02 -3.17
CA TYR A 402 6.25 -0.74 -4.39
C TYR A 402 4.95 -1.04 -5.16
N LEU A 403 3.94 -1.57 -4.49
CA LEU A 403 2.65 -1.89 -5.13
C LEU A 403 1.99 -0.66 -5.79
N LYS A 404 2.15 0.52 -5.19
CA LYS A 404 1.60 1.79 -5.73
C LYS A 404 2.20 2.20 -7.06
N VAL A 405 3.42 1.80 -7.35
CA VAL A 405 4.14 2.19 -8.58
C VAL A 405 4.31 1.05 -9.58
N ALA A 406 4.16 -0.19 -9.14
CA ALA A 406 4.48 -1.38 -9.92
C ALA A 406 3.24 -2.06 -10.53
N ILE A 407 2.11 -2.07 -9.82
CA ILE A 407 0.91 -2.80 -10.26
C ILE A 407 0.07 -1.90 -11.19
N PRO A 408 -0.16 -2.30 -12.45
CA PRO A 408 -0.83 -1.46 -13.45
C PRO A 408 -2.19 -0.93 -13.00
N GLU A 409 -3.02 -1.77 -12.37
CA GLU A 409 -4.35 -1.38 -11.89
C GLU A 409 -4.29 -0.39 -10.71
N VAL A 410 -3.20 -0.39 -9.93
CA VAL A 410 -2.98 0.59 -8.87
C VAL A 410 -2.45 1.90 -9.44
N VAL A 411 -1.54 1.84 -10.40
CA VAL A 411 -1.02 3.03 -11.12
C VAL A 411 -2.15 3.76 -11.86
N SER A 412 -3.04 3.01 -12.53
CA SER A 412 -4.23 3.56 -13.21
C SER A 412 -5.34 4.04 -12.28
N LYS A 413 -5.23 3.76 -10.97
CA LYS A 413 -6.26 4.05 -9.94
C LYS A 413 -7.58 3.27 -10.14
N GLU A 414 -7.55 2.17 -10.88
CA GLU A 414 -8.66 1.21 -10.95
C GLU A 414 -8.81 0.43 -9.63
N LEU A 415 -7.66 0.11 -9.01
CA LEU A 415 -7.54 -0.49 -7.68
C LEU A 415 -6.64 0.37 -6.79
N THR A 416 -6.65 0.07 -5.50
CA THR A 416 -5.67 0.56 -4.53
C THR A 416 -4.70 -0.56 -4.15
N TYR A 417 -3.56 -0.25 -3.53
CA TYR A 417 -2.66 -1.28 -3.02
C TYR A 417 -3.34 -2.22 -2.01
N GLN A 418 -4.36 -1.73 -1.31
CA GLN A 418 -5.15 -2.49 -0.33
C GLN A 418 -5.95 -3.63 -0.97
N ASP A 419 -6.25 -3.49 -2.25
CA ASP A 419 -6.96 -4.52 -3.03
C ASP A 419 -6.07 -5.66 -3.51
N ILE A 420 -4.74 -5.56 -3.31
CA ILE A 420 -3.74 -6.49 -3.84
C ILE A 420 -3.20 -7.40 -2.72
N PRO A 421 -3.78 -8.58 -2.47
CA PRO A 421 -3.16 -9.60 -1.64
C PRO A 421 -1.77 -9.93 -2.18
N THR A 422 -0.77 -9.91 -1.31
CA THR A 422 0.63 -9.94 -1.72
C THR A 422 1.38 -11.07 -1.05
N ALA A 423 2.24 -11.78 -1.79
CA ALA A 423 3.19 -12.72 -1.24
C ALA A 423 4.63 -12.23 -1.43
N LEU A 424 5.41 -12.14 -0.36
CA LEU A 424 6.85 -12.02 -0.42
C LEU A 424 7.45 -13.43 -0.43
N LEU A 425 8.06 -13.83 -1.53
CA LEU A 425 8.86 -15.05 -1.59
C LEU A 425 10.29 -14.71 -1.18
N ILE A 426 10.73 -15.28 -0.06
CA ILE A 426 12.00 -14.93 0.58
C ILE A 426 13.09 -15.91 0.14
N ASN A 427 14.23 -15.40 -0.29
CA ASN A 427 15.39 -16.23 -0.62
C ASN A 427 16.11 -16.72 0.65
N ASP A 428 15.42 -17.51 1.44
CA ASP A 428 15.96 -18.12 2.66
C ASP A 428 15.53 -19.58 2.73
N THR A 429 16.34 -20.43 3.34
CA THR A 429 16.10 -21.88 3.45
C THR A 429 15.55 -22.30 4.80
N ARG A 430 15.35 -21.35 5.71
CA ARG A 430 14.72 -21.62 7.02
C ARG A 430 13.26 -21.93 6.83
N TYR A 431 12.74 -22.83 7.65
CA TYR A 431 11.32 -23.13 7.66
C TYR A 431 10.54 -22.00 8.34
N GLY A 432 9.42 -21.65 7.77
CA GLY A 432 8.46 -20.71 8.34
C GLY A 432 7.51 -20.17 7.28
N GLY A 433 6.55 -19.46 7.72
CA GLY A 433 5.61 -18.68 6.96
C GLY A 433 4.88 -17.76 7.93
N ILE A 434 4.41 -16.64 7.47
CA ILE A 434 3.59 -15.72 8.26
C ILE A 434 2.74 -14.86 7.36
N CYS A 435 1.50 -14.62 7.76
CA CYS A 435 0.64 -13.64 7.13
C CYS A 435 0.41 -12.45 8.05
N HIS A 436 0.52 -11.24 7.49
CA HIS A 436 0.19 -9.98 8.13
C HIS A 436 -1.15 -9.49 7.59
N ILE A 437 -2.13 -9.33 8.49
CA ILE A 437 -3.48 -8.90 8.19
C ILE A 437 -3.69 -7.50 8.76
N TYR A 438 -4.09 -6.55 7.91
CA TYR A 438 -4.32 -5.17 8.30
C TYR A 438 -5.82 -4.85 8.35
N GLY A 439 -6.23 -4.01 9.29
CA GLY A 439 -7.61 -3.55 9.45
C GLY A 439 -8.17 -2.84 8.22
N ASN A 440 -7.31 -2.20 7.41
CA ASN A 440 -7.68 -1.58 6.15
C ASN A 440 -7.97 -2.56 5.00
N GLY A 441 -7.90 -3.87 5.26
CA GLY A 441 -8.21 -4.93 4.29
C GLY A 441 -7.03 -5.43 3.46
N TRP A 442 -5.87 -4.78 3.52
CA TRP A 442 -4.66 -5.29 2.88
C TRP A 442 -4.02 -6.42 3.68
N ASN A 443 -3.59 -7.46 2.98
CA ASN A 443 -2.90 -8.58 3.58
C ASN A 443 -1.67 -8.93 2.76
N TYR A 444 -0.56 -9.25 3.42
CA TYR A 444 0.58 -9.85 2.77
C TYR A 444 1.17 -10.98 3.60
N CYS A 445 1.73 -11.98 2.94
CA CYS A 445 2.44 -13.06 3.60
C CYS A 445 3.91 -13.08 3.20
N GLN A 446 4.72 -13.70 4.06
CA GLN A 446 6.13 -14.00 3.83
C GLN A 446 6.30 -15.51 3.80
N VAL A 447 6.87 -16.01 2.71
CA VAL A 447 7.11 -17.45 2.53
C VAL A 447 8.57 -17.66 2.13
N PRO A 448 9.40 -18.20 3.03
CA PRO A 448 10.76 -18.59 2.72
C PRO A 448 10.77 -19.86 1.86
N PHE A 449 11.82 -20.00 1.07
CA PHE A 449 12.00 -21.12 0.18
C PHE A 449 12.79 -22.24 0.87
N GLN A 450 12.11 -23.12 1.53
CA GLN A 450 12.72 -24.24 2.19
C GLN A 450 13.22 -25.30 1.20
N ARG A 451 14.43 -25.83 1.40
CA ARG A 451 14.92 -26.98 0.62
C ARG A 451 14.07 -28.23 0.90
N ALA A 452 13.49 -28.79 -0.16
CA ALA A 452 12.92 -30.12 -0.09
C ALA A 452 13.97 -31.13 0.41
N GLY A 453 13.69 -31.88 1.47
CA GLY A 453 14.56 -32.91 2.02
C GLY A 453 15.27 -32.59 3.33
N GLY A 454 15.11 -31.38 3.87
CA GLY A 454 15.45 -31.13 5.26
C GLY A 454 14.45 -31.87 6.16
N THR A 455 14.90 -32.89 6.90
CA THR A 455 14.10 -33.53 7.94
C THR A 455 13.91 -32.51 9.04
N ILE A 456 12.81 -31.74 8.97
CA ILE A 456 12.36 -30.96 10.11
C ILE A 456 11.83 -32.01 11.09
N ARG A 457 12.70 -32.43 12.00
CA ARG A 457 12.29 -33.18 13.17
C ARG A 457 11.65 -32.21 14.17
N TRP A 458 10.55 -31.64 13.79
CA TRP A 458 9.68 -30.99 14.76
C TRP A 458 9.19 -32.06 15.71
N SER A 459 9.12 -31.71 16.94
CA SER A 459 8.43 -32.48 17.95
C SER A 459 6.91 -32.44 17.64
N PHE A 460 6.47 -33.17 16.61
CA PHE A 460 5.06 -33.50 16.48
C PHE A 460 4.61 -34.11 17.80
N PRO A 461 3.43 -33.76 18.27
CA PRO A 461 3.02 -34.23 19.57
C PRO A 461 3.09 -35.72 19.62
N LYS A 462 3.62 -36.17 20.71
CA LYS A 462 3.75 -37.57 21.01
C LYS A 462 2.39 -38.26 21.07
N TYR A 463 1.32 -37.49 21.28
CA TYR A 463 -0.02 -38.04 21.53
C TYR A 463 -1.07 -37.36 20.66
N GLN A 464 -2.02 -38.12 20.22
CA GLN A 464 -3.18 -37.74 19.44
C GLN A 464 -4.47 -38.18 20.06
N ALA A 465 -5.53 -37.38 20.02
CA ALA A 465 -6.86 -37.79 20.46
C ALA A 465 -7.37 -38.95 19.65
N VAL A 466 -7.90 -39.99 20.33
CA VAL A 466 -8.51 -41.16 19.70
C VAL A 466 -9.85 -40.78 19.06
N ASN A 467 -10.62 -39.95 19.75
CA ASN A 467 -11.83 -39.37 19.22
C ASN A 467 -11.74 -37.85 19.30
N GLU A 468 -11.60 -37.18 18.18
CA GLU A 468 -11.38 -35.73 18.10
C GLU A 468 -12.65 -34.89 18.23
N GLN A 469 -13.83 -35.52 18.12
CA GLN A 469 -15.09 -34.81 18.29
C GLN A 469 -15.40 -34.53 19.77
N ASP A 470 -15.04 -35.42 20.66
CA ASP A 470 -15.35 -35.28 22.09
C ASP A 470 -14.21 -35.64 23.06
N ASN A 471 -13.05 -36.05 22.54
CA ASN A 471 -11.91 -36.54 23.31
C ASN A 471 -12.25 -37.67 24.31
N SER A 472 -13.40 -38.36 24.13
CA SER A 472 -13.94 -39.30 25.10
C SER A 472 -13.13 -40.58 25.22
N GLN A 473 -12.30 -40.90 24.25
CA GLN A 473 -11.50 -42.13 24.20
C GLN A 473 -10.01 -41.89 24.54
N GLY A 474 -9.66 -40.70 25.00
CA GLY A 474 -8.30 -40.37 25.40
C GLY A 474 -7.34 -40.16 24.21
N TYR A 475 -6.06 -40.37 24.45
CA TYR A 475 -4.99 -40.11 23.49
C TYR A 475 -4.21 -41.41 23.18
N ARG A 476 -3.74 -41.52 21.93
CA ARG A 476 -2.79 -42.55 21.51
C ARG A 476 -1.44 -41.93 21.15
N GLU A 477 -0.39 -42.74 21.23
CA GLU A 477 0.94 -42.32 20.77
C GLU A 477 1.03 -42.36 19.22
N THR A 478 1.64 -41.36 18.63
CA THR A 478 1.94 -41.31 17.18
C THR A 478 3.22 -42.08 16.90
N THR A 479 3.29 -42.79 15.78
CA THR A 479 4.50 -43.53 15.36
C THR A 479 5.52 -42.57 14.72
N ASP A 480 6.80 -42.96 14.71
CA ASP A 480 7.86 -42.20 14.05
C ASP A 480 7.60 -42.02 12.56
N ALA A 481 7.07 -43.06 11.88
CA ALA A 481 6.74 -43.01 10.46
C ALA A 481 5.64 -41.97 10.16
N GLU A 482 4.64 -41.86 11.03
CA GLU A 482 3.60 -40.84 10.94
C GLU A 482 4.18 -39.45 11.11
N ARG A 483 5.04 -39.25 12.10
CA ARG A 483 5.72 -37.98 12.33
C ARG A 483 6.62 -37.58 11.17
N ASP A 484 7.35 -38.51 10.57
CA ASP A 484 8.23 -38.28 9.42
C ASP A 484 7.43 -37.95 8.16
N GLU A 485 6.32 -38.64 7.88
CA GLU A 485 5.48 -38.35 6.70
C GLU A 485 4.84 -36.97 6.80
N MET A 486 4.40 -36.61 7.98
CA MET A 486 3.81 -35.31 8.25
C MET A 486 4.85 -34.18 8.18
N GLY A 487 6.06 -34.43 8.69
CA GLY A 487 7.19 -33.50 8.57
C GLY A 487 7.55 -33.20 7.12
N ARG A 488 7.47 -34.21 6.24
CA ARG A 488 7.69 -33.99 4.81
C ARG A 488 6.60 -33.16 4.15
N MET A 489 5.34 -33.40 4.50
CA MET A 489 4.21 -32.64 3.94
C MET A 489 4.22 -31.19 4.40
N VAL A 490 4.41 -30.96 5.68
CA VAL A 490 4.49 -29.61 6.27
C VAL A 490 5.73 -28.84 5.78
N GLY A 491 6.84 -29.55 5.64
CA GLY A 491 8.09 -28.97 5.21
C GLY A 491 8.18 -28.57 3.73
N ASP A 492 7.18 -28.87 2.91
CA ASP A 492 7.14 -28.38 1.53
C ASP A 492 6.70 -26.90 1.52
N TRP A 493 7.59 -26.02 1.09
CA TRP A 493 7.33 -24.59 1.01
C TRP A 493 6.09 -24.23 0.17
N LYS A 494 5.73 -25.04 -0.81
CA LYS A 494 4.50 -24.85 -1.61
C LYS A 494 3.24 -25.05 -0.75
N ASN A 495 3.28 -25.99 0.16
CA ASN A 495 2.20 -26.21 1.13
C ASN A 495 2.12 -25.05 2.12
N THR A 496 3.27 -24.51 2.56
CA THR A 496 3.30 -23.27 3.34
C THR A 496 2.73 -22.09 2.53
N PHE A 497 3.08 -21.98 1.24
CA PHE A 497 2.54 -20.93 0.38
C PHE A 497 1.02 -20.96 0.25
N ILE A 498 0.42 -22.13 0.02
CA ILE A 498 -1.05 -22.21 -0.05
C ILE A 498 -1.71 -21.93 1.30
N HIS A 499 -1.07 -22.29 2.43
CA HIS A 499 -1.55 -21.95 3.75
C HIS A 499 -1.51 -20.43 4.00
N GLU A 500 -0.33 -19.82 3.87
CA GLU A 500 -0.12 -18.39 4.17
C GLU A 500 -0.78 -17.48 3.14
N PHE A 501 -0.60 -17.77 1.85
CA PHE A 501 -1.16 -16.95 0.81
C PHE A 501 -2.61 -17.31 0.50
N GLY A 502 -2.86 -18.56 0.11
CA GLY A 502 -4.19 -19.00 -0.28
C GLY A 502 -5.18 -19.01 0.87
N GLY A 503 -4.74 -19.44 2.05
CA GLY A 503 -5.58 -19.49 3.26
C GLY A 503 -5.75 -18.13 3.91
N HIS A 504 -4.67 -17.50 4.32
CA HIS A 504 -4.73 -16.24 5.08
C HIS A 504 -4.81 -15.00 4.20
N ALA A 505 -3.78 -14.72 3.38
CA ALA A 505 -3.66 -13.45 2.70
C ALA A 505 -4.79 -13.20 1.70
N TYR A 506 -5.10 -14.18 0.87
CA TYR A 506 -6.20 -14.10 -0.08
C TYR A 506 -7.52 -14.61 0.50
N GLY A 507 -7.53 -15.84 1.05
CA GLY A 507 -8.75 -16.53 1.49
C GLY A 507 -9.37 -15.97 2.77
N ARG A 508 -8.65 -15.11 3.51
CA ARG A 508 -9.10 -14.50 4.77
C ARG A 508 -9.52 -15.51 5.83
N LEU A 509 -8.93 -16.69 5.79
CA LEU A 509 -9.15 -17.74 6.77
C LEU A 509 -8.24 -17.55 7.98
N THR A 510 -8.63 -18.10 9.12
CA THR A 510 -7.78 -18.23 10.30
C THR A 510 -7.31 -19.66 10.47
N ASP A 511 -6.28 -19.85 11.33
CA ASP A 511 -5.76 -21.17 11.67
C ASP A 511 -6.81 -22.08 12.32
N GLU A 512 -6.83 -23.34 11.93
CA GLU A 512 -7.67 -24.36 12.52
C GLU A 512 -6.89 -25.37 13.39
N TYR A 513 -5.59 -25.17 13.53
CA TYR A 513 -4.79 -25.98 14.43
C TYR A 513 -4.88 -25.48 15.89
N TRP A 514 -4.51 -26.37 16.82
CA TRP A 514 -4.37 -26.05 18.24
C TRP A 514 -3.00 -26.49 18.72
N SER A 515 -2.49 -25.85 19.75
CA SER A 515 -1.21 -26.16 20.38
C SER A 515 -1.41 -26.71 21.78
N GLY A 516 -1.00 -27.96 21.98
CA GLY A 516 -0.94 -28.60 23.30
C GLY A 516 -2.27 -28.72 24.05
N THR A 517 -2.16 -29.04 25.32
CA THR A 517 -3.29 -29.19 26.24
C THR A 517 -3.75 -27.87 26.87
N THR A 518 -3.42 -26.75 26.30
CA THR A 518 -3.77 -25.45 26.85
C THR A 518 -5.27 -25.25 26.78
N THR A 519 -5.93 -25.43 27.91
CA THR A 519 -7.33 -25.06 28.10
C THR A 519 -7.42 -23.53 28.20
N VAL A 520 -7.83 -22.91 27.12
CA VAL A 520 -8.28 -21.51 27.21
C VAL A 520 -9.63 -21.51 27.92
N SER A 521 -9.83 -20.64 28.91
CA SER A 521 -11.15 -20.55 29.54
C SER A 521 -12.21 -20.18 28.47
N ALA A 522 -13.45 -20.63 28.69
CA ALA A 522 -14.55 -20.33 27.76
C ALA A 522 -14.67 -18.84 27.47
N GLN A 523 -14.47 -17.98 28.46
CA GLN A 523 -14.52 -16.53 28.32
C GLN A 523 -13.41 -15.98 27.40
N VAL A 524 -12.18 -16.48 27.53
CA VAL A 524 -11.07 -16.08 26.65
C VAL A 524 -11.30 -16.61 25.23
N ALA A 525 -11.82 -17.83 25.09
CA ALA A 525 -12.16 -18.38 23.79
C ALA A 525 -13.26 -17.56 23.10
N ILE A 526 -14.31 -17.18 23.83
CA ILE A 526 -15.39 -16.32 23.33
C ILE A 526 -14.87 -14.91 23.00
N ALA A 527 -14.10 -14.32 23.91
CA ALA A 527 -13.50 -13.00 23.69
C ALA A 527 -12.57 -13.01 22.46
N GLY A 528 -11.70 -14.02 22.34
CA GLY A 528 -10.88 -14.19 21.15
C GLY A 528 -11.70 -14.38 19.86
N HIS A 529 -12.90 -14.92 19.94
CA HIS A 529 -13.80 -15.00 18.79
C HIS A 529 -14.40 -13.63 18.41
N SER A 530 -14.65 -12.76 19.37
CA SER A 530 -15.14 -11.40 19.10
C SER A 530 -14.10 -10.47 18.44
N TYR A 531 -12.82 -10.79 18.49
CA TYR A 531 -11.78 -10.16 17.66
C TYR A 531 -11.82 -10.64 16.22
N THR A 532 -12.65 -11.53 15.90
CA THR A 532 -12.77 -12.12 14.59
C THR A 532 -13.85 -11.40 13.80
N VAL A 533 -13.69 -10.30 13.57
CA VAL A 533 -13.75 -9.63 12.35
C VAL A 533 -13.81 -10.58 11.14
N PRO A 534 -14.20 -10.14 9.97
CA PRO A 534 -14.42 -10.92 8.74
C PRO A 534 -13.41 -12.03 8.36
N HIS A 535 -12.31 -12.16 9.07
CA HIS A 535 -11.20 -13.09 8.81
C HIS A 535 -11.24 -14.42 9.58
N ALA A 536 -12.33 -14.76 10.23
CA ALA A 536 -12.38 -16.01 11.01
C ALA A 536 -13.69 -16.77 10.85
N LEU A 537 -14.35 -16.60 9.72
CA LEU A 537 -15.62 -17.27 9.43
C LEU A 537 -15.49 -18.80 9.30
N ASN A 538 -14.25 -19.31 9.19
CA ASN A 538 -13.99 -20.75 9.17
C ASN A 538 -13.89 -21.39 10.55
N VAL A 539 -13.91 -20.59 11.63
CA VAL A 539 -13.84 -21.05 13.02
C VAL A 539 -15.01 -20.49 13.83
N SER A 540 -15.56 -21.25 14.77
CA SER A 540 -16.60 -20.78 15.68
C SER A 540 -16.18 -20.92 17.13
N GLY A 541 -16.52 -19.92 17.96
CA GLY A 541 -16.49 -19.99 19.42
C GLY A 541 -17.76 -20.58 20.04
N PHE A 542 -18.78 -20.81 19.21
CA PHE A 542 -20.10 -21.23 19.65
C PHE A 542 -20.56 -22.46 18.84
N TYR A 543 -20.96 -23.49 19.56
CA TYR A 543 -21.46 -24.72 18.97
C TYR A 543 -22.77 -24.49 18.18
N ASP A 544 -23.71 -23.76 18.79
CA ASP A 544 -25.05 -23.59 18.24
C ASP A 544 -25.18 -22.59 17.11
N SER A 545 -24.15 -21.73 16.93
CA SER A 545 -24.13 -20.66 15.93
C SER A 545 -22.85 -20.65 15.10
N ALA A 546 -22.36 -21.84 14.75
CA ALA A 546 -21.24 -21.94 13.82
C ALA A 546 -21.63 -21.35 12.46
N PRO A 547 -20.76 -20.54 11.80
CA PRO A 547 -21.09 -19.88 10.54
C PRO A 547 -21.54 -20.83 9.41
N TRP A 548 -21.08 -22.08 9.43
CA TRP A 548 -21.45 -23.11 8.45
C TRP A 548 -22.69 -23.95 8.86
N LYS A 549 -23.32 -23.63 9.99
CA LYS A 549 -24.45 -24.44 10.48
C LYS A 549 -25.66 -24.28 9.56
N GLU A 550 -26.11 -23.07 9.37
CA GLU A 550 -27.30 -22.75 8.57
C GLU A 550 -27.11 -23.15 7.10
N ASP A 551 -25.98 -22.81 6.50
CA ASP A 551 -25.73 -23.06 5.07
C ASP A 551 -25.42 -24.54 4.76
N LEU A 552 -24.81 -25.29 5.69
CA LEU A 552 -24.31 -26.65 5.41
C LEU A 552 -24.90 -27.71 6.33
N LEU A 553 -24.78 -27.57 7.67
CA LEU A 553 -25.15 -28.65 8.57
C LEU A 553 -26.65 -28.89 8.61
N ASP A 554 -27.47 -27.87 8.55
CA ASP A 554 -28.92 -27.99 8.57
C ASP A 554 -29.48 -28.58 7.24
N HIS A 555 -28.63 -28.64 6.20
CA HIS A 555 -28.93 -29.21 4.87
C HIS A 555 -27.99 -30.36 4.48
N LEU A 556 -27.31 -30.98 5.44
CA LEU A 556 -26.24 -31.91 5.18
C LEU A 556 -26.67 -33.12 4.34
N ASP A 557 -27.89 -33.63 4.56
CA ASP A 557 -28.42 -34.76 3.78
C ASP A 557 -28.59 -34.39 2.31
N GLU A 558 -29.06 -33.18 2.02
CA GLU A 558 -29.19 -32.65 0.65
C GLU A 558 -27.84 -32.53 -0.02
N TRP A 559 -26.87 -31.92 0.66
CA TRP A 559 -25.53 -31.73 0.12
C TRP A 559 -24.79 -33.05 -0.06
N THR A 560 -24.92 -33.98 0.89
CA THR A 560 -24.30 -35.32 0.81
C THR A 560 -24.90 -36.16 -0.32
N ALA A 561 -26.18 -35.99 -0.62
CA ALA A 561 -26.80 -36.64 -1.78
C ALA A 561 -26.21 -36.14 -3.11
N ARG A 562 -25.82 -34.88 -3.19
CA ARG A 562 -25.20 -34.27 -4.39
C ARG A 562 -23.69 -34.54 -4.48
N ASN A 563 -23.00 -34.50 -3.36
CA ASN A 563 -21.57 -34.84 -3.24
C ASN A 563 -21.31 -35.58 -1.91
N PRO A 564 -21.07 -36.92 -1.95
CA PRO A 564 -20.84 -37.75 -0.74
C PRO A 564 -19.66 -37.24 0.12
N ASP A 565 -18.74 -36.50 -0.43
CA ASP A 565 -17.60 -35.93 0.29
C ASP A 565 -18.03 -34.90 1.34
N TYR A 566 -19.19 -34.28 1.19
CA TYR A 566 -19.76 -33.35 2.17
C TYR A 566 -20.19 -34.03 3.48
N GLY A 567 -20.29 -35.35 3.53
CA GLY A 567 -20.47 -36.11 4.78
C GLY A 567 -19.33 -35.96 5.81
N ARG A 568 -18.25 -35.25 5.46
CA ARG A 568 -17.17 -34.87 6.39
C ARG A 568 -17.48 -33.61 7.19
N ILE A 569 -18.44 -32.79 6.74
CA ILE A 569 -18.82 -31.58 7.40
C ILE A 569 -19.42 -31.86 8.76
N GLY A 570 -19.02 -31.13 9.76
CA GLY A 570 -19.46 -31.32 11.12
C GLY A 570 -19.08 -30.17 12.02
N LEU A 571 -19.02 -30.46 13.31
CA LEU A 571 -18.52 -29.58 14.35
C LEU A 571 -17.37 -30.28 15.05
N TRP A 572 -16.14 -29.93 14.69
CA TRP A 572 -14.93 -30.56 15.17
C TRP A 572 -14.24 -29.67 16.20
N HIS A 573 -13.86 -30.22 17.33
CA HIS A 573 -13.14 -29.52 18.38
C HIS A 573 -11.72 -29.13 17.96
N GLY A 574 -11.25 -28.01 18.49
CA GLY A 574 -9.89 -27.49 18.30
C GLY A 574 -9.75 -26.61 17.06
N ALA A 575 -9.42 -25.36 17.29
CA ALA A 575 -9.04 -24.38 16.29
C ALA A 575 -8.44 -23.14 16.97
N TYR A 576 -7.77 -22.28 16.20
CA TYR A 576 -7.22 -21.02 16.67
C TYR A 576 -6.44 -21.15 17.97
N LYS A 577 -5.50 -22.10 17.98
CA LYS A 577 -4.61 -22.46 19.11
C LYS A 577 -5.29 -23.02 20.36
N SER A 578 -6.61 -23.21 20.36
CA SER A 578 -7.37 -23.72 21.49
C SER A 578 -7.96 -25.08 21.17
N LEU A 579 -7.72 -26.06 22.05
CA LEU A 579 -8.32 -27.39 21.93
C LEU A 579 -9.82 -27.36 22.29
N TYR A 580 -10.23 -26.50 23.21
CA TYR A 580 -11.60 -26.40 23.69
C TYR A 580 -12.25 -25.07 23.32
N TYR A 581 -13.59 -25.06 23.25
CA TYR A 581 -14.41 -23.88 22.97
C TYR A 581 -14.12 -23.25 21.62
N ARG A 582 -13.62 -24.06 20.68
CA ARG A 582 -13.41 -23.70 19.29
C ARG A 582 -13.81 -24.86 18.42
N TRP A 583 -14.52 -24.56 17.36
CA TRP A 583 -14.99 -25.56 16.39
C TRP A 583 -14.56 -25.14 14.98
N ARG A 584 -14.33 -26.16 14.18
CA ARG A 584 -14.06 -26.07 12.75
C ARG A 584 -15.01 -27.00 11.98
N SER A 585 -15.15 -26.77 10.66
CA SER A 585 -16.17 -27.45 9.86
C SER A 585 -15.81 -28.89 9.46
N GLU A 586 -14.52 -29.22 9.37
CA GLU A 586 -14.04 -30.56 9.03
C GLU A 586 -12.84 -30.95 9.91
N LYS A 587 -12.55 -32.24 9.93
CA LYS A 587 -11.45 -32.78 10.70
C LYS A 587 -10.08 -32.32 10.22
N ILE A 588 -9.92 -32.20 8.91
CA ILE A 588 -8.66 -31.90 8.22
C ILE A 588 -8.84 -30.72 7.26
N SER A 589 -7.82 -29.90 7.15
CA SER A 589 -7.77 -28.82 6.17
C SER A 589 -6.36 -28.26 6.01
N CYS A 590 -6.14 -27.45 4.97
CA CYS A 590 -4.92 -26.67 4.78
C CYS A 590 -4.58 -25.82 6.02
N MET A 591 -5.59 -25.26 6.68
CA MET A 591 -5.43 -24.41 7.86
C MET A 591 -5.11 -25.16 9.14
N ILE A 592 -4.97 -26.49 9.07
CA ILE A 592 -4.54 -27.35 10.18
C ILE A 592 -3.08 -27.80 9.98
N ASP A 593 -2.73 -28.33 8.82
CA ASP A 593 -1.47 -29.05 8.61
C ASP A 593 -0.84 -28.83 7.23
N ASN A 594 -1.10 -27.69 6.61
CA ASN A 594 -0.59 -27.26 5.29
C ASN A 594 -0.89 -28.23 4.13
N ARG A 595 -1.74 -29.25 4.32
CA ARG A 595 -2.10 -30.13 3.21
C ARG A 595 -2.79 -29.39 2.09
N PRO A 596 -2.66 -29.80 0.82
CA PRO A 596 -3.29 -29.10 -0.32
C PRO A 596 -4.80 -29.39 -0.41
N TYR A 597 -5.52 -29.12 0.67
CA TYR A 597 -6.94 -29.35 0.82
C TYR A 597 -7.58 -28.32 1.75
N TYR A 598 -8.42 -27.46 1.22
CA TYR A 598 -9.30 -26.60 2.02
C TYR A 598 -10.59 -27.34 2.34
N SER A 599 -11.10 -27.25 3.58
CA SER A 599 -12.40 -27.83 3.96
C SER A 599 -13.53 -27.26 3.07
N THR A 600 -14.65 -27.94 2.99
CA THR A 600 -15.79 -27.51 2.16
C THR A 600 -16.22 -26.08 2.51
N TRP A 601 -16.32 -25.77 3.80
CA TRP A 601 -16.69 -24.42 4.23
C TRP A 601 -15.61 -23.40 3.87
N GLN A 602 -14.35 -23.72 4.02
CA GLN A 602 -13.23 -22.85 3.57
C GLN A 602 -13.31 -22.58 2.07
N ARG A 603 -13.59 -23.60 1.25
CA ARG A 603 -13.77 -23.43 -0.20
C ARG A 603 -14.94 -22.52 -0.55
N ILE A 604 -16.07 -22.66 0.15
CA ILE A 604 -17.23 -21.75 -0.01
C ILE A 604 -16.83 -20.31 0.32
N LEU A 605 -16.15 -20.09 1.45
CA LEU A 605 -15.71 -18.75 1.84
C LEU A 605 -14.75 -18.14 0.83
N ILE A 606 -13.77 -18.91 0.36
CA ILE A 606 -12.82 -18.47 -0.67
C ILE A 606 -13.56 -18.11 -1.97
N VAL A 607 -14.51 -18.94 -2.42
CA VAL A 607 -15.25 -18.66 -3.67
C VAL A 607 -16.17 -17.46 -3.51
N ARG A 608 -16.86 -17.32 -2.39
CA ARG A 608 -17.63 -16.11 -2.08
C ARG A 608 -16.75 -14.86 -2.23
N TRP A 609 -15.53 -14.92 -1.69
CA TRP A 609 -14.57 -13.83 -1.78
C TRP A 609 -14.04 -13.60 -3.21
N ILE A 610 -13.75 -14.67 -3.97
CA ILE A 610 -13.37 -14.57 -5.39
C ILE A 610 -14.48 -13.86 -6.19
N MET A 611 -15.74 -14.27 -6.00
CA MET A 611 -16.88 -13.68 -6.71
C MET A 611 -17.05 -12.21 -6.33
N GLU A 612 -16.98 -11.87 -5.05
CA GLU A 612 -17.07 -10.49 -4.57
C GLU A 612 -15.97 -9.60 -5.20
N LYS A 613 -14.72 -10.04 -5.14
CA LYS A 613 -13.57 -9.34 -5.75
C LYS A 613 -13.74 -9.19 -7.26
N ALA A 614 -14.20 -10.22 -7.93
CA ALA A 614 -14.45 -10.21 -9.37
C ALA A 614 -15.73 -9.43 -9.77
N GLY A 615 -16.51 -8.93 -8.79
CA GLY A 615 -17.76 -8.22 -9.01
C GLY A 615 -18.91 -9.13 -9.47
N GLU A 616 -18.84 -10.42 -9.13
CA GLU A 616 -19.84 -11.44 -9.47
C GLU A 616 -20.63 -11.86 -8.22
N THR A 617 -21.73 -12.55 -8.45
CA THR A 617 -22.56 -13.10 -7.36
C THR A 617 -22.18 -14.55 -7.13
N PHE A 618 -22.01 -14.95 -5.86
CA PHE A 618 -21.83 -16.35 -5.49
C PHE A 618 -23.14 -17.11 -5.72
N ASP A 619 -23.02 -18.29 -6.33
CA ASP A 619 -24.12 -19.25 -6.51
C ASP A 619 -23.71 -20.62 -5.97
N MET A 620 -24.51 -21.16 -5.05
CA MET A 620 -24.22 -22.43 -4.37
C MET A 620 -24.33 -23.62 -5.34
N ASP A 621 -25.28 -23.58 -6.28
CA ASP A 621 -25.44 -24.69 -7.23
C ASP A 621 -24.27 -24.75 -8.22
N ASP A 622 -23.82 -23.58 -8.71
CA ASP A 622 -22.61 -23.48 -9.54
C ASP A 622 -21.35 -23.92 -8.79
N PHE A 623 -21.25 -23.54 -7.51
CA PHE A 623 -20.15 -23.99 -6.64
C PHE A 623 -20.13 -25.53 -6.53
N ILE A 624 -21.25 -26.16 -6.15
CA ILE A 624 -21.32 -27.61 -5.98
C ILE A 624 -21.02 -28.34 -7.29
N ALA A 625 -21.49 -27.81 -8.42
CA ALA A 625 -21.21 -28.40 -9.73
C ALA A 625 -19.71 -28.37 -10.10
N LYS A 626 -18.96 -27.40 -9.60
CA LYS A 626 -17.53 -27.25 -9.80
C LYS A 626 -16.67 -27.89 -8.72
N ASP A 627 -17.22 -28.12 -7.52
CA ASP A 627 -16.49 -28.63 -6.36
C ASP A 627 -16.19 -30.13 -6.50
N VAL A 628 -15.32 -30.45 -7.41
CA VAL A 628 -14.83 -31.79 -7.72
C VAL A 628 -13.60 -32.11 -6.87
N THR A 629 -13.68 -31.94 -5.57
CA THR A 629 -12.53 -32.04 -4.67
C THR A 629 -11.96 -33.44 -4.67
N VAL A 630 -10.68 -33.54 -5.04
CA VAL A 630 -9.89 -34.74 -4.83
C VAL A 630 -9.32 -34.66 -3.41
N ASP A 631 -9.74 -35.56 -2.53
CA ASP A 631 -9.13 -35.75 -1.22
C ASP A 631 -7.67 -36.17 -1.40
N PRO A 632 -6.67 -35.33 -0.99
CA PRO A 632 -5.26 -35.67 -1.13
C PRO A 632 -4.88 -36.92 -0.32
N ILE A 633 -5.72 -37.34 0.60
CA ILE A 633 -5.54 -38.57 1.39
C ILE A 633 -6.19 -39.78 0.71
N ARG A 634 -7.02 -39.59 -0.31
CA ARG A 634 -7.51 -40.73 -1.10
C ARG A 634 -6.36 -41.30 -1.91
N PRO A 635 -5.87 -42.51 -1.57
CA PRO A 635 -4.84 -43.14 -2.38
C PRO A 635 -5.39 -43.35 -3.80
N VAL A 636 -4.56 -43.14 -4.78
CA VAL A 636 -4.86 -43.58 -6.13
C VAL A 636 -4.96 -45.10 -6.08
N VAL A 637 -6.18 -45.60 -6.12
CA VAL A 637 -6.44 -47.07 -6.22
C VAL A 637 -6.23 -47.45 -7.68
N PRO A 638 -5.24 -48.29 -8.01
CA PRO A 638 -5.05 -48.74 -9.39
C PRO A 638 -6.35 -49.35 -9.94
N ALA A 639 -6.71 -49.03 -11.16
CA ALA A 639 -7.90 -49.59 -11.82
C ALA A 639 -7.90 -51.12 -11.85
N THR A 640 -6.69 -51.71 -11.80
CA THR A 640 -6.44 -53.14 -11.78
C THR A 640 -6.48 -53.79 -10.37
N ALA A 641 -6.63 -52.97 -9.31
CA ALA A 641 -6.63 -53.50 -7.94
C ALA A 641 -7.82 -54.38 -7.66
N SER A 642 -7.57 -55.52 -7.02
CA SER A 642 -8.62 -56.43 -6.51
C SER A 642 -9.49 -55.73 -5.46
N ALA A 643 -10.69 -56.25 -5.20
CA ALA A 643 -11.58 -55.72 -4.16
C ALA A 643 -10.92 -55.71 -2.77
N GLU A 644 -10.11 -56.72 -2.45
CA GLU A 644 -9.37 -56.82 -1.20
C GLU A 644 -8.23 -55.79 -1.12
N GLU A 645 -7.48 -55.63 -2.20
CA GLU A 645 -6.41 -54.64 -2.31
C GLU A 645 -6.96 -53.23 -2.23
N ARG A 646 -8.06 -52.94 -2.93
CA ARG A 646 -8.82 -51.70 -2.83
C ARG A 646 -9.25 -51.42 -1.40
N SER A 647 -9.84 -52.41 -0.72
CA SER A 647 -10.29 -52.30 0.67
C SER A 647 -9.12 -52.00 1.61
N ARG A 648 -7.96 -52.65 1.42
CA ARG A 648 -6.75 -52.42 2.21
C ARG A 648 -6.17 -51.04 2.01
N ILE A 649 -6.10 -50.59 0.75
CA ILE A 649 -5.61 -49.24 0.40
C ILE A 649 -6.52 -48.20 1.04
N LEU A 650 -7.83 -48.34 0.90
CA LEU A 650 -8.81 -47.40 1.49
C LEU A 650 -8.80 -47.43 3.02
N GLN A 651 -8.63 -48.59 3.63
CA GLN A 651 -8.55 -48.77 5.10
C GLN A 651 -7.25 -48.11 5.64
N LYS A 652 -6.13 -48.32 4.95
CA LYS A 652 -4.85 -47.64 5.28
C LYS A 652 -4.98 -46.14 5.15
N ALA A 653 -5.58 -45.64 4.07
CA ALA A 653 -5.80 -44.22 3.89
C ALA A 653 -6.75 -43.65 4.94
N ARG A 654 -7.83 -44.36 5.30
CA ARG A 654 -8.72 -43.95 6.39
C ARG A 654 -8.00 -43.92 7.75
N SER A 655 -7.15 -44.89 8.05
CA SER A 655 -6.37 -44.88 9.28
C SER A 655 -5.35 -43.71 9.32
N GLN A 656 -4.77 -43.42 8.17
CA GLN A 656 -3.87 -42.25 8.04
C GLN A 656 -4.61 -40.92 8.10
N ALA A 657 -5.82 -40.84 7.52
CA ALA A 657 -6.67 -39.64 7.60
C ALA A 657 -7.21 -39.40 9.03
N LEU A 658 -7.19 -40.39 9.90
CA LEU A 658 -7.55 -40.24 11.31
C LEU A 658 -6.43 -39.58 12.14
N LEU A 659 -5.23 -39.43 11.55
CA LEU A 659 -4.09 -38.82 12.21
C LEU A 659 -4.09 -37.32 11.89
N VAL A 660 -4.69 -36.53 12.76
CA VAL A 660 -4.44 -35.07 12.78
C VAL A 660 -3.39 -34.85 13.86
N PRO A 661 -2.15 -34.46 13.48
CA PRO A 661 -1.17 -34.16 14.47
C PRO A 661 -1.48 -32.81 15.13
N GLU A 662 -1.05 -32.65 16.35
CA GLU A 662 -0.77 -31.34 16.88
C GLU A 662 0.43 -30.77 16.10
N MET A 663 0.20 -29.73 15.36
CA MET A 663 1.23 -29.13 14.54
C MET A 663 2.25 -28.34 15.37
N PRO A 664 3.55 -28.39 15.00
CA PRO A 664 4.42 -27.28 15.35
C PRO A 664 3.84 -26.06 14.66
N MET A 665 3.61 -25.04 15.46
CA MET A 665 2.91 -23.86 15.01
C MET A 665 3.62 -23.20 13.85
N LEU A 666 2.97 -23.09 12.71
CA LEU A 666 3.13 -21.92 11.88
C LEU A 666 2.73 -20.72 12.73
N PRO A 667 3.45 -19.59 12.64
CA PRO A 667 3.05 -18.43 13.40
C PRO A 667 1.63 -18.05 12.99
N PRO A 668 0.78 -17.66 13.96
CA PRO A 668 -0.55 -17.19 13.61
C PRO A 668 -0.43 -15.94 12.74
N PRO A 669 -1.44 -15.65 11.93
CA PRO A 669 -1.48 -14.39 11.22
C PRO A 669 -1.34 -13.23 12.21
N VAL A 670 -0.48 -12.29 11.88
CA VAL A 670 -0.37 -11.05 12.64
C VAL A 670 -1.50 -10.12 12.19
N ILE A 671 -2.39 -9.77 13.10
CA ILE A 671 -3.47 -8.83 12.83
C ILE A 671 -2.99 -7.45 13.27
N HIS A 672 -2.85 -6.55 12.33
CA HIS A 672 -2.60 -5.15 12.61
C HIS A 672 -3.95 -4.44 12.72
N LEU A 673 -4.25 -3.96 13.91
CA LEU A 673 -5.36 -3.03 14.11
C LEU A 673 -4.99 -1.71 13.43
N GLU A 674 -5.96 -1.03 12.83
CA GLU A 674 -5.75 0.35 12.42
C GLU A 674 -5.42 1.14 13.69
N GLU A 675 -4.19 1.61 13.81
CA GLU A 675 -3.89 2.66 14.75
C GLU A 675 -4.59 3.92 14.21
N GLU A 676 -5.52 4.46 14.98
CA GLU A 676 -6.04 5.81 14.75
C GLU A 676 -4.85 6.77 14.95
N PHE A 677 -4.27 7.22 13.84
CA PHE A 677 -3.25 8.26 13.83
C PHE A 677 -3.88 9.65 13.77
#